data_28b114a2d4bf88dfbfe2b1544b231ecc
#
_entry.id   28b114a2d4bf88dfbfe2b1544b231ecc
#
_cell.length_a   1.000
_cell.length_b   1.000
_cell.length_c   1.000
_cell.angle_alpha   90.00
_cell.angle_beta   90.00
_cell.angle_gamma   90.00
#
_symmetry.space_group_name_H-M   'P 1'
#
loop_
_entity.id
_entity.type
_entity.pdbx_description
1 polymer ?
#
loop_
_entity_poly.entity_id
_entity_poly.type
_entity_poly.pdbx_seq_one_letter_code
_entity_poly.pdbx_strand_id
1 'polypeptide(L)'
;MTVSTQVSRNEYTGNGATTQYDFTFRILDKSHLLVQTLDTSESIVTLTLGTDYTVTGVNRYNGGKVVLTSALPAGYKISIERSTPVTQEASIRNQGGFFPEIHEDALDKLTMLVQQAYGWWSGLSLRKPSWLANYYDALNNRIRNLRDPSQAQDASTKNYVDRQIVDNTNAWKAGDAILDQKIDSNFRRSLRVPDSYVEELPQLSMLEGKILAFSGGRPVGVLPESGSAADVLIELAKPTGADLVYCGNSPVSLIIRGSIFKYLNEVDRSTLLNVVGAEVVADYALQAAIDDGVTILEWHAVPGVYVLGKDLVTLPVGFSFEGESRRTYTASSDASFNNVGTVLRLFNGASAIFKMTSRHSFRRVVFDGRNKSVRFMQGDDQTQWCRFYDCGVHRWYIGIGGSSPNGYSATLIFSGGTISSNTIGVKNVIDSLFLGATINANDTDGVQLLTGANNNAFIGVRNEWNNGDNYYGYGCKRILIQGELIDRAGKRAVAAVGGAQFVLSGVALQRSGRLATEGTVDDSHFYLEGDTSSIVVTPTYTTTGANDDGSGRSSPTYILATGGSNSDAKSFIASASNLSGYTGTSWLRSGVIASLSVQGCLGVEDVKNFGLRRISNGVQYLGDAVSGLALSGAGNTATMVFTTTPQELSRYSSELLVRTLEITARNNTSTGSVAYYSVNLIISREYASAAIAVDTASVRTFATVSGGTWGITSASPTGVSLSFAISSDGKTLTVTLTAIDSASRVISAKLRA
;
A
#
# COMPACT_ATOMS: atom_id res chain seq x y z
N MET A 1 8.19 48.79 28.86
CA MET A 1 8.33 48.53 27.40
C MET A 1 8.47 47.04 27.20
N THR A 2 7.58 46.48 26.44
CA THR A 2 7.55 45.03 26.09
C THR A 2 8.57 44.67 25.01
N VAL A 3 8.70 43.41 24.69
CA VAL A 3 9.57 42.90 23.60
C VAL A 3 9.18 43.52 22.25
N SER A 4 9.95 44.45 21.72
CA SER A 4 9.63 45.27 20.54
C SER A 4 10.30 44.79 19.22
N THR A 5 11.20 43.84 19.31
CA THR A 5 11.92 43.28 18.14
C THR A 5 11.58 41.83 17.92
N GLN A 6 11.42 41.44 16.67
CA GLN A 6 11.23 40.04 16.28
C GLN A 6 12.57 39.27 16.17
N VAL A 7 13.70 39.98 16.22
CA VAL A 7 15.03 39.40 16.11
C VAL A 7 15.33 38.58 17.36
N SER A 8 15.72 37.32 17.18
CA SER A 8 16.16 36.42 18.24
C SER A 8 17.60 35.88 17.99
N ARG A 9 18.21 36.27 16.87
CA ARG A 9 19.53 35.82 16.46
C ARG A 9 20.27 36.92 15.68
N ASN A 10 21.57 37.05 15.92
CA ASN A 10 22.48 37.86 15.14
C ASN A 10 23.65 36.98 14.67
N GLU A 11 24.11 37.23 13.44
CA GLU A 11 25.23 36.53 12.85
C GLU A 11 26.30 37.52 12.37
N TYR A 12 27.57 37.14 12.51
CA TYR A 12 28.69 37.93 12.09
C TYR A 12 29.78 37.06 11.48
N THR A 13 30.61 37.64 10.65
CA THR A 13 31.78 36.98 10.10
C THR A 13 33.05 37.58 10.80
N GLY A 14 33.89 36.71 11.28
CA GLY A 14 35.15 37.07 11.91
C GLY A 14 36.13 37.71 10.91
N ASN A 15 36.87 38.71 11.38
CA ASN A 15 37.90 39.42 10.61
C ASN A 15 39.30 39.23 11.18
N GLY A 16 39.47 38.32 12.18
CA GLY A 16 40.72 38.08 12.83
C GLY A 16 41.12 39.08 13.93
N ALA A 17 40.35 40.17 14.14
CA ALA A 17 40.70 41.24 15.09
C ALA A 17 39.54 41.56 16.08
N THR A 18 38.30 41.37 15.67
CA THR A 18 37.11 41.71 16.47
C THR A 18 36.83 40.65 17.51
N THR A 19 36.68 41.10 18.77
CA THR A 19 36.29 40.27 19.93
C THR A 19 34.88 40.59 20.43
N GLN A 20 34.26 41.70 20.00
CA GLN A 20 32.96 42.16 20.49
C GLN A 20 31.94 42.07 19.39
N TYR A 21 30.83 41.42 19.67
CA TYR A 21 29.70 41.21 18.76
C TYR A 21 28.40 41.63 19.44
N ASP A 22 27.63 42.47 18.79
CA ASP A 22 26.36 42.98 19.33
C ASP A 22 25.26 41.92 19.16
N PHE A 23 24.36 41.86 20.11
CA PHE A 23 23.06 41.22 19.90
C PHE A 23 21.96 42.27 20.14
N THR A 24 20.93 42.25 19.31
CA THR A 24 19.92 43.34 19.23
C THR A 24 18.59 42.95 19.88
N PHE A 25 18.57 41.89 20.66
CA PHE A 25 17.39 41.33 21.30
C PHE A 25 17.54 41.25 22.82
N ARG A 26 16.46 41.33 23.56
CA ARG A 26 16.46 41.23 25.05
C ARG A 26 16.78 39.80 25.49
N ILE A 27 17.58 39.66 26.52
CA ILE A 27 17.82 38.44 27.31
C ILE A 27 17.60 38.73 28.78
N LEU A 28 17.07 37.77 29.54
CA LEU A 28 16.78 37.95 30.97
C LEU A 28 17.97 37.55 31.83
N ASP A 29 18.79 36.65 31.39
CA ASP A 29 20.02 36.18 32.04
C ASP A 29 21.15 35.96 31.04
N LYS A 30 22.39 36.01 31.51
CA LYS A 30 23.61 35.77 30.67
C LYS A 30 23.61 34.36 30.04
N SER A 31 23.07 33.38 30.74
CA SER A 31 23.00 32.01 30.31
C SER A 31 21.91 31.80 29.19
N HIS A 32 21.07 32.79 28.95
CA HIS A 32 20.04 32.74 27.90
C HIS A 32 20.56 33.03 26.51
N LEU A 33 21.85 32.83 26.28
CA LEU A 33 22.46 32.91 24.96
C LEU A 33 23.09 31.58 24.59
N LEU A 34 22.84 31.15 23.36
CA LEU A 34 23.58 30.12 22.66
C LEU A 34 24.52 30.83 21.70
N VAL A 35 25.82 30.71 21.94
CA VAL A 35 26.86 31.30 21.09
C VAL A 35 27.61 30.17 20.42
N GLN A 36 27.58 30.16 19.10
CA GLN A 36 28.23 29.12 18.31
C GLN A 36 29.10 29.74 17.24
N THR A 37 30.21 29.07 16.95
CA THR A 37 31.10 29.44 15.86
C THR A 37 31.14 28.36 14.80
N LEU A 38 31.28 28.77 13.57
CA LEU A 38 31.42 27.89 12.41
C LEU A 38 32.79 28.22 11.77
N ASP A 39 33.60 27.22 11.65
CA ASP A 39 34.90 27.36 10.97
C ASP A 39 34.77 27.22 9.43
N THR A 40 35.86 27.37 8.75
CA THR A 40 35.95 27.25 7.28
C THR A 40 35.78 25.81 6.79
N SER A 41 35.88 24.80 7.68
CA SER A 41 35.61 23.37 7.40
C SER A 41 34.18 22.97 7.69
N GLU A 42 33.32 23.94 8.04
CA GLU A 42 31.91 23.77 8.44
C GLU A 42 31.74 22.98 9.77
N SER A 43 32.74 23.02 10.66
CA SER A 43 32.60 22.48 12.01
C SER A 43 31.99 23.53 12.94
N ILE A 44 30.95 23.13 13.67
CA ILE A 44 30.22 24.00 14.60
C ILE A 44 30.74 23.72 16.00
N VAL A 45 31.18 24.79 16.69
CA VAL A 45 31.59 24.74 18.09
C VAL A 45 30.66 25.62 18.91
N THR A 46 30.10 25.06 20.00
CA THR A 46 29.32 25.83 20.98
C THR A 46 30.30 26.38 22.02
N LEU A 47 30.28 27.70 22.19
CA LEU A 47 31.12 28.40 23.13
C LEU A 47 30.52 28.37 24.54
N THR A 48 31.38 28.33 25.55
CA THR A 48 31.02 28.25 26.98
C THR A 48 31.07 29.62 27.63
N LEU A 49 29.95 30.03 28.26
CA LEU A 49 29.87 31.28 29.02
C LEU A 49 30.88 31.28 30.19
N GLY A 50 31.63 32.36 30.33
CA GLY A 50 32.65 32.55 31.36
C GLY A 50 34.02 31.99 31.01
N THR A 51 34.14 31.06 30.07
CA THR A 51 35.37 30.48 29.56
C THR A 51 35.76 31.12 28.22
N ASP A 52 34.88 31.00 27.24
CA ASP A 52 35.14 31.43 25.87
C ASP A 52 34.58 32.83 25.57
N TYR A 53 33.56 33.24 26.31
CA TYR A 53 32.98 34.56 26.14
C TYR A 53 32.33 35.10 27.43
N THR A 54 32.15 36.41 27.44
CA THR A 54 31.36 37.13 28.46
C THR A 54 30.22 37.92 27.81
N VAL A 55 29.21 38.23 28.62
CA VAL A 55 28.01 38.94 28.14
C VAL A 55 27.76 40.23 28.91
N THR A 56 27.49 41.29 28.20
CA THR A 56 27.08 42.58 28.78
C THR A 56 25.70 42.98 28.22
N GLY A 57 24.94 43.78 28.97
CA GLY A 57 23.61 44.27 28.50
C GLY A 57 22.48 43.32 28.79
N VAL A 58 22.54 42.51 29.85
CA VAL A 58 21.44 41.67 30.34
C VAL A 58 20.26 42.57 30.73
N ASN A 59 19.05 42.11 30.42
CA ASN A 59 17.78 42.76 30.65
C ASN A 59 17.62 44.14 29.95
N ARG A 60 18.42 44.41 28.91
CA ARG A 60 18.24 45.60 28.06
C ARG A 60 17.40 45.28 26.84
N TYR A 61 16.42 46.13 26.53
CA TYR A 61 15.51 45.93 25.40
C TYR A 61 16.19 45.96 24.05
N ASN A 62 17.29 46.71 23.92
CA ASN A 62 18.06 46.86 22.69
C ASN A 62 19.23 45.85 22.59
N GLY A 63 19.23 44.86 23.49
CA GLY A 63 20.29 43.85 23.49
C GLY A 63 21.55 44.27 24.23
N GLY A 64 22.67 43.67 23.86
CA GLY A 64 23.95 43.84 24.51
C GLY A 64 25.12 43.40 23.63
N LYS A 65 26.20 42.93 24.26
CA LYS A 65 27.40 42.49 23.57
C LYS A 65 27.87 41.14 24.13
N VAL A 66 28.26 40.28 23.22
CA VAL A 66 29.12 39.11 23.49
C VAL A 66 30.58 39.54 23.29
N VAL A 67 31.38 39.32 24.27
CA VAL A 67 32.81 39.62 24.22
C VAL A 67 33.56 38.30 24.31
N LEU A 68 34.20 37.92 23.22
CA LEU A 68 35.04 36.72 23.15
C LEU A 68 36.35 36.91 23.87
N THR A 69 36.90 35.85 24.43
CA THR A 69 38.24 35.85 25.06
C THR A 69 39.36 35.97 24.01
N SER A 70 39.12 35.57 22.78
CA SER A 70 40.07 35.71 21.66
C SER A 70 39.29 36.16 20.39
N ALA A 71 39.99 36.91 19.51
CA ALA A 71 39.39 37.35 18.28
C ALA A 71 38.98 36.14 17.39
N LEU A 72 37.81 36.24 16.79
CA LEU A 72 37.33 35.24 15.87
C LEU A 72 38.15 35.26 14.59
N PRO A 73 38.76 34.14 14.18
CA PRO A 73 39.58 34.11 12.95
C PRO A 73 38.84 34.60 11.73
N ALA A 74 39.59 35.14 10.76
CA ALA A 74 39.00 35.61 9.52
C ALA A 74 38.29 34.48 8.76
N GLY A 75 37.09 34.74 8.27
CA GLY A 75 36.29 33.76 7.56
C GLY A 75 35.42 32.82 8.44
N TYR A 76 35.70 32.78 9.75
CA TYR A 76 34.79 32.09 10.70
C TYR A 76 33.50 32.91 10.85
N LYS A 77 32.41 32.20 11.12
CA LYS A 77 31.13 32.86 11.45
C LYS A 77 30.79 32.65 12.91
N ILE A 78 30.14 33.60 13.52
CA ILE A 78 29.57 33.48 14.86
C ILE A 78 28.09 33.74 14.79
N SER A 79 27.34 32.88 15.43
CA SER A 79 25.89 33.03 15.65
C SER A 79 25.64 33.25 17.13
N ILE A 80 24.92 34.29 17.45
CA ILE A 80 24.47 34.63 18.79
C ILE A 80 22.95 34.54 18.80
N GLU A 81 22.45 33.52 19.45
CA GLU A 81 21.03 33.19 19.47
C GLU A 81 20.48 33.22 20.89
N ARG A 82 19.25 33.66 21.03
CA ARG A 82 18.54 33.57 22.30
C ARG A 82 18.14 32.13 22.59
N SER A 83 18.50 31.63 23.79
CA SER A 83 18.20 30.27 24.28
C SER A 83 17.60 30.36 25.69
N THR A 84 16.44 30.96 25.75
CA THR A 84 15.69 31.10 27.03
C THR A 84 15.14 29.74 27.44
N PRO A 85 15.35 29.30 28.70
CA PRO A 85 14.80 28.03 29.18
C PRO A 85 13.27 28.03 29.15
N VAL A 86 12.72 26.90 28.73
CA VAL A 86 11.26 26.69 28.63
C VAL A 86 10.70 26.31 30.03
N THR A 87 10.92 27.18 31.00
CA THR A 87 10.47 27.01 32.38
C THR A 87 9.78 28.26 32.83
N GLN A 88 8.77 28.16 33.68
CA GLN A 88 8.18 29.28 34.34
C GLN A 88 8.76 29.42 35.75
N GLU A 89 9.59 30.41 35.96
CA GLU A 89 10.29 30.66 37.23
C GLU A 89 9.50 31.62 38.11
N ALA A 90 8.69 32.49 37.48
CA ALA A 90 7.85 33.43 38.20
C ALA A 90 6.58 32.73 38.74
N SER A 91 6.40 32.73 40.04
CA SER A 91 5.18 32.25 40.69
C SER A 91 4.23 33.43 40.88
N ILE A 92 3.20 33.50 40.03
CA ILE A 92 2.16 34.55 40.10
C ILE A 92 1.07 34.08 41.08
N ARG A 93 1.43 33.78 42.33
CA ARG A 93 0.43 33.50 43.39
C ARG A 93 0.02 34.79 44.07
N ASN A 94 -1.26 34.86 44.43
CA ASN A 94 -1.83 36.04 45.11
C ASN A 94 -1.15 36.21 46.49
N GLN A 95 -0.15 37.09 46.58
CA GLN A 95 0.55 37.44 47.81
C GLN A 95 0.20 38.85 48.29
N GLY A 96 -1.01 39.31 48.09
CA GLY A 96 -1.55 40.55 48.69
C GLY A 96 -1.27 41.84 47.92
N GLY A 97 -0.65 41.81 46.76
CA GLY A 97 -0.45 42.99 45.91
C GLY A 97 -0.36 42.62 44.43
N PHE A 98 -0.91 43.43 43.54
CA PHE A 98 -0.75 43.32 42.11
C PHE A 98 0.58 44.00 41.70
N PHE A 99 1.51 43.21 41.21
CA PHE A 99 2.81 43.71 40.68
C PHE A 99 2.81 43.61 39.15
N PRO A 100 2.51 44.69 38.44
CA PRO A 100 2.42 44.70 36.98
C PRO A 100 3.70 44.20 36.30
N GLU A 101 4.86 44.52 36.89
CA GLU A 101 6.17 44.14 36.31
C GLU A 101 6.37 42.64 36.25
N ILE A 102 5.90 41.87 37.22
CA ILE A 102 6.03 40.39 37.21
C ILE A 102 5.20 39.79 36.08
N HIS A 103 4.03 40.36 35.81
CA HIS A 103 3.19 39.92 34.70
C HIS A 103 3.79 40.31 33.35
N GLU A 104 4.33 41.55 33.23
CA GLU A 104 4.99 42.03 32.03
C GLU A 104 6.22 41.18 31.72
N ASP A 105 7.08 40.88 32.70
CA ASP A 105 8.25 40.04 32.53
C ASP A 105 7.88 38.58 32.14
N ALA A 106 6.79 38.05 32.73
CA ALA A 106 6.31 36.72 32.38
C ALA A 106 5.76 36.66 30.94
N LEU A 107 5.02 37.69 30.51
CA LEU A 107 4.52 37.81 29.12
C LEU A 107 5.65 38.08 28.14
N ASP A 108 6.63 38.88 28.53
CA ASP A 108 7.84 39.11 27.72
C ASP A 108 8.64 37.80 27.55
N LYS A 109 8.81 37.01 28.62
CA LYS A 109 9.43 35.69 28.55
C LYS A 109 8.66 34.78 27.61
N LEU A 110 7.33 34.75 27.73
CA LEU A 110 6.51 33.92 26.82
C LEU A 110 6.64 34.38 25.37
N THR A 111 6.59 35.69 25.12
CA THR A 111 6.79 36.27 23.78
C THR A 111 8.17 35.88 23.20
N MET A 112 9.22 35.98 24.05
CA MET A 112 10.57 35.58 23.65
C MET A 112 10.67 34.08 23.33
N LEU A 113 9.98 33.22 24.09
CA LEU A 113 9.94 31.77 23.82
C LEU A 113 9.20 31.47 22.51
N VAL A 114 8.10 32.15 22.23
CA VAL A 114 7.37 32.02 20.96
C VAL A 114 8.26 32.48 19.79
N GLN A 115 8.96 33.60 19.93
CA GLN A 115 9.91 34.07 18.90
C GLN A 115 11.07 33.09 18.68
N GLN A 116 11.60 32.52 19.76
CA GLN A 116 12.65 31.49 19.70
C GLN A 116 12.16 30.23 18.97
N ALA A 117 10.98 29.72 19.33
CA ALA A 117 10.35 28.59 18.66
C ALA A 117 10.08 28.88 17.19
N TYR A 118 9.54 30.07 16.88
CA TYR A 118 9.32 30.50 15.50
C TYR A 118 10.62 30.62 14.71
N GLY A 119 11.67 31.18 15.33
CA GLY A 119 13.00 31.30 14.72
C GLY A 119 13.60 29.92 14.39
N TRP A 120 13.51 28.98 15.29
CA TRP A 120 13.95 27.61 15.04
C TRP A 120 13.14 26.94 13.92
N TRP A 121 11.82 27.07 13.99
CA TRP A 121 10.95 26.48 12.95
C TRP A 121 11.19 27.14 11.59
N SER A 122 11.34 28.46 11.54
CA SER A 122 11.55 29.19 10.27
C SER A 122 12.94 29.10 9.70
N GLY A 123 13.97 28.97 10.56
CA GLY A 123 15.38 29.04 10.15
C GLY A 123 16.14 27.71 10.15
N LEU A 124 15.77 26.76 11.02
CA LEU A 124 16.49 25.51 11.18
C LEU A 124 15.76 24.29 10.65
N SER A 125 14.44 24.37 10.44
CA SER A 125 13.65 23.25 9.95
C SER A 125 13.61 23.21 8.43
N LEU A 126 13.67 22.01 7.89
CA LEU A 126 13.36 21.77 6.48
C LEU A 126 11.86 21.97 6.26
N ARG A 127 11.48 22.96 5.50
CA ARG A 127 10.07 23.37 5.34
C ARG A 127 9.68 23.63 3.90
N LYS A 128 8.39 23.60 3.64
CA LYS A 128 7.84 24.09 2.38
C LYS A 128 7.91 25.62 2.33
N PRO A 129 8.32 26.23 1.21
CA PRO A 129 8.33 27.69 1.07
C PRO A 129 6.93 28.29 1.06
N SER A 130 5.91 27.50 0.70
CA SER A 130 4.51 27.90 0.65
C SER A 130 3.62 26.65 0.87
N TRP A 131 2.37 26.88 1.28
CA TRP A 131 1.34 25.83 1.31
C TRP A 131 1.09 25.18 -0.05
N LEU A 132 1.33 25.92 -1.14
CA LEU A 132 1.18 25.43 -2.52
C LEU A 132 2.40 24.65 -3.02
N ALA A 133 3.52 24.70 -2.34
CA ALA A 133 4.73 24.00 -2.77
C ALA A 133 4.59 22.49 -2.57
N ASN A 134 5.01 21.72 -3.57
CA ASN A 134 5.07 20.25 -3.51
C ASN A 134 6.48 19.73 -3.16
N TYR A 135 7.33 20.58 -2.60
CA TYR A 135 8.70 20.26 -2.24
C TYR A 135 9.11 20.96 -0.93
N TYR A 136 10.16 20.44 -0.31
CA TYR A 136 10.84 21.09 0.79
C TYR A 136 12.07 21.83 0.25
N ASP A 137 12.25 23.09 0.65
CA ASP A 137 13.38 23.90 0.24
C ASP A 137 14.48 23.82 1.29
N ALA A 138 15.63 23.31 0.89
CA ALA A 138 16.83 23.26 1.72
C ALA A 138 17.64 24.56 1.70
N LEU A 139 17.20 25.59 0.99
CA LEU A 139 17.87 26.89 0.86
C LEU A 139 19.37 26.76 0.47
N ASN A 140 19.64 25.82 -0.46
CA ASN A 140 20.99 25.47 -0.90
C ASN A 140 21.89 24.89 0.21
N ASN A 141 21.31 24.43 1.32
CA ASN A 141 22.05 23.71 2.36
C ASN A 141 22.15 22.22 2.04
N ARG A 142 23.22 21.60 2.55
CA ARG A 142 23.39 20.15 2.45
C ARG A 142 22.57 19.44 3.54
N ILE A 143 21.91 18.31 3.18
CA ILE A 143 21.30 17.44 4.16
C ILE A 143 22.29 16.34 4.50
N ARG A 144 22.71 16.25 5.78
CA ARG A 144 23.68 15.27 6.28
C ARG A 144 22.98 14.18 7.11
N ASN A 145 23.69 13.09 7.37
CA ASN A 145 23.22 11.95 8.17
C ASN A 145 21.96 11.26 7.60
N LEU A 146 21.75 11.39 6.29
CA LEU A 146 20.77 10.55 5.61
C LEU A 146 21.26 9.11 5.59
N ARG A 147 20.33 8.20 5.82
CA ARG A 147 20.54 6.78 5.57
C ARG A 147 20.46 6.51 4.07
N ASP A 148 21.23 5.52 3.62
CA ASP A 148 21.11 5.07 2.23
C ASP A 148 19.66 4.65 1.92
N PRO A 149 19.15 4.91 0.70
CA PRO A 149 17.77 4.64 0.33
C PRO A 149 17.47 3.15 0.41
N SER A 150 16.29 2.82 0.93
CA SER A 150 15.77 1.46 1.01
C SER A 150 14.50 1.26 0.19
N GLN A 151 13.85 2.36 -0.21
CA GLN A 151 12.63 2.36 -1.01
C GLN A 151 12.73 3.36 -2.16
N ALA A 152 11.88 3.21 -3.17
CA ALA A 152 11.93 3.97 -4.41
C ALA A 152 11.74 5.50 -4.25
N GLN A 153 11.15 5.95 -3.13
CA GLN A 153 10.90 7.36 -2.86
C GLN A 153 11.88 7.97 -1.84
N ASP A 154 12.85 7.19 -1.36
CA ASP A 154 13.85 7.69 -0.41
C ASP A 154 14.83 8.63 -1.11
N ALA A 155 15.31 9.64 -0.39
CA ALA A 155 16.39 10.50 -0.87
C ALA A 155 17.70 9.71 -0.91
N SER A 156 18.40 9.81 -2.02
CA SER A 156 19.70 9.15 -2.20
C SER A 156 20.83 9.94 -1.56
N THR A 157 21.71 9.26 -0.85
CA THR A 157 22.99 9.85 -0.39
C THR A 157 23.97 9.94 -1.55
N LYS A 158 24.90 10.91 -1.50
CA LYS A 158 25.97 11.00 -2.50
C LYS A 158 26.79 9.71 -2.57
N ASN A 159 27.09 9.13 -1.41
CA ASN A 159 27.85 7.88 -1.34
C ASN A 159 27.12 6.70 -2.00
N TYR A 160 25.79 6.62 -1.83
CA TYR A 160 24.99 5.60 -2.50
C TYR A 160 25.02 5.76 -4.02
N VAL A 161 24.84 6.99 -4.52
CA VAL A 161 24.91 7.28 -5.96
C VAL A 161 26.30 7.01 -6.52
N ASP A 162 27.35 7.45 -5.85
CA ASP A 162 28.74 7.23 -6.28
C ASP A 162 29.04 5.72 -6.38
N ARG A 163 28.57 4.92 -5.41
CA ARG A 163 28.71 3.45 -5.46
C ARG A 163 27.96 2.85 -6.64
N GLN A 164 26.72 3.28 -6.89
CA GLN A 164 25.92 2.79 -8.03
C GLN A 164 26.61 3.12 -9.37
N ILE A 165 27.25 4.30 -9.47
CA ILE A 165 28.01 4.68 -10.66
C ILE A 165 29.22 3.75 -10.85
N VAL A 166 29.96 3.46 -9.74
CA VAL A 166 31.11 2.55 -9.79
C VAL A 166 30.67 1.14 -10.14
N ASP A 167 29.58 0.63 -9.52
CA ASP A 167 29.05 -0.70 -9.78
C ASP A 167 28.56 -0.83 -11.24
N ASN A 168 27.84 0.17 -11.76
CA ASN A 168 27.46 0.21 -13.15
C ASN A 168 28.69 0.23 -14.08
N THR A 169 29.69 1.06 -13.78
CA THR A 169 30.92 1.13 -14.58
C THR A 169 31.66 -0.21 -14.61
N ASN A 170 31.72 -0.90 -13.47
CA ASN A 170 32.32 -2.22 -13.38
C ASN A 170 31.51 -3.27 -14.15
N ALA A 171 30.17 -3.20 -14.08
CA ALA A 171 29.29 -4.08 -14.86
C ALA A 171 29.45 -3.88 -16.36
N TRP A 172 29.56 -2.63 -16.81
CA TRP A 172 29.84 -2.31 -18.24
C TRP A 172 31.19 -2.87 -18.68
N LYS A 173 32.26 -2.64 -17.89
CA LYS A 173 33.59 -3.18 -18.20
C LYS A 173 33.61 -4.72 -18.24
N ALA A 174 32.87 -5.36 -17.34
CA ALA A 174 32.72 -6.82 -17.35
C ALA A 174 31.95 -7.28 -18.61
N GLY A 175 30.92 -6.54 -19.01
CA GLY A 175 30.17 -6.78 -20.25
C GLY A 175 31.04 -6.66 -21.49
N ASP A 176 31.85 -5.60 -21.58
CA ASP A 176 32.79 -5.37 -22.67
C ASP A 176 33.85 -6.49 -22.77
N ALA A 177 34.39 -6.92 -21.61
CA ALA A 177 35.35 -8.04 -21.58
C ALA A 177 34.75 -9.36 -22.05
N ILE A 178 33.44 -9.61 -21.74
CA ILE A 178 32.74 -10.78 -22.27
C ILE A 178 32.47 -10.64 -23.76
N LEU A 179 32.19 -9.43 -24.25
CA LEU A 179 31.98 -9.15 -25.65
C LEU A 179 33.28 -9.39 -26.46
N ASP A 180 34.40 -8.86 -25.94
CA ASP A 180 35.73 -9.09 -26.55
C ASP A 180 36.08 -10.58 -26.63
N GLN A 181 35.80 -11.34 -25.55
CA GLN A 181 36.01 -12.79 -25.57
C GLN A 181 35.12 -13.49 -26.62
N LYS A 182 33.87 -13.04 -26.79
CA LYS A 182 32.96 -13.56 -27.82
C LYS A 182 33.45 -13.18 -29.22
N ILE A 183 33.91 -11.96 -29.41
CA ILE A 183 34.49 -11.49 -30.67
C ILE A 183 35.71 -12.36 -31.01
N ASP A 184 36.66 -12.51 -30.09
CA ASP A 184 37.83 -13.35 -30.26
C ASP A 184 37.48 -14.83 -30.55
N SER A 185 36.49 -15.37 -29.80
CA SER A 185 35.99 -16.73 -30.05
C SER A 185 35.38 -16.87 -31.45
N ASN A 186 34.60 -15.90 -31.90
CA ASN A 186 34.01 -15.90 -33.24
C ASN A 186 35.07 -15.72 -34.30
N PHE A 187 36.09 -14.88 -34.07
CA PHE A 187 37.24 -14.75 -34.96
C PHE A 187 38.05 -16.04 -35.09
N ARG A 188 38.25 -16.79 -34.01
CA ARG A 188 38.92 -18.10 -34.01
C ARG A 188 38.13 -19.19 -34.71
N ARG A 189 36.80 -19.03 -34.81
CA ARG A 189 35.89 -19.98 -35.46
C ARG A 189 35.58 -19.64 -36.93
N SER A 190 35.97 -18.44 -37.38
CA SER A 190 35.81 -18.07 -38.79
C SER A 190 36.88 -18.75 -39.66
N LEU A 191 36.53 -19.13 -40.88
CA LEU A 191 37.49 -19.68 -41.84
C LEU A 191 38.51 -18.60 -42.13
N ARG A 192 39.74 -18.81 -41.72
CA ARG A 192 40.88 -17.90 -41.95
C ARG A 192 42.03 -18.64 -42.57
N VAL A 193 42.69 -18.01 -43.50
CA VAL A 193 43.95 -18.45 -44.06
C VAL A 193 45.06 -17.57 -43.49
N PRO A 194 46.29 -18.07 -43.33
CA PRO A 194 47.45 -17.30 -42.86
C PRO A 194 47.82 -16.15 -43.83
N ASP A 195 47.37 -16.23 -45.06
CA ASP A 195 47.61 -15.25 -46.09
C ASP A 195 46.70 -13.99 -45.89
N SER A 196 47.04 -12.89 -46.56
CA SER A 196 46.52 -11.56 -46.26
C SER A 196 45.00 -11.40 -46.42
N TYR A 197 44.34 -12.14 -47.26
CA TYR A 197 42.88 -12.17 -47.45
C TYR A 197 42.41 -13.39 -48.26
N VAL A 198 41.13 -13.71 -48.14
CA VAL A 198 40.44 -14.65 -49.04
C VAL A 198 39.67 -13.80 -50.04
N GLU A 199 39.78 -14.09 -51.35
CA GLU A 199 38.97 -13.41 -52.36
C GLU A 199 37.46 -13.60 -52.10
N GLU A 200 36.64 -12.66 -52.63
CA GLU A 200 35.20 -12.70 -52.48
C GLU A 200 34.62 -14.06 -52.90
N LEU A 201 33.63 -14.51 -52.15
CA LEU A 201 32.90 -15.74 -52.51
C LEU A 201 32.22 -15.56 -53.87
N PRO A 202 32.19 -16.59 -54.72
CA PRO A 202 31.40 -16.59 -55.95
C PRO A 202 29.94 -16.24 -55.66
N GLN A 203 29.23 -15.65 -56.63
CA GLN A 203 27.81 -15.34 -56.50
C GLN A 203 27.00 -16.58 -56.04
N LEU A 204 26.02 -16.39 -55.19
CA LEU A 204 25.18 -17.47 -54.66
C LEU A 204 24.60 -18.39 -55.73
N SER A 205 24.25 -17.84 -56.92
CA SER A 205 23.80 -18.61 -58.09
C SER A 205 24.87 -19.57 -58.67
N MET A 206 26.14 -19.30 -58.45
CA MET A 206 27.24 -20.18 -58.84
C MET A 206 27.57 -21.24 -57.78
N LEU A 207 27.10 -21.03 -56.56
CA LEU A 207 27.28 -21.94 -55.43
C LEU A 207 26.07 -22.86 -55.21
N GLU A 208 24.96 -22.60 -55.87
CA GLU A 208 23.74 -23.37 -55.73
C GLU A 208 23.99 -24.83 -56.17
N GLY A 209 23.72 -25.78 -55.23
CA GLY A 209 23.99 -27.21 -55.43
C GLY A 209 25.46 -27.60 -55.39
N LYS A 210 26.37 -26.74 -54.98
CA LYS A 210 27.84 -27.03 -54.95
C LYS A 210 28.37 -26.86 -53.52
N ILE A 211 29.49 -27.57 -53.26
CA ILE A 211 30.27 -27.40 -52.03
C ILE A 211 31.29 -26.28 -52.22
N LEU A 212 31.48 -25.41 -51.29
CA LEU A 212 32.52 -24.40 -51.28
C LEU A 212 33.88 -25.13 -51.08
N ALA A 213 34.76 -24.98 -52.04
CA ALA A 213 36.14 -25.47 -52.00
C ALA A 213 37.11 -24.35 -52.31
N PHE A 214 38.39 -24.58 -52.08
CA PHE A 214 39.46 -23.65 -52.44
C PHE A 214 40.37 -24.28 -53.53
N SER A 215 40.53 -23.56 -54.61
CA SER A 215 41.45 -23.97 -55.70
C SER A 215 42.33 -22.76 -56.04
N GLY A 216 43.64 -22.96 -55.92
CA GLY A 216 44.62 -21.90 -56.18
C GLY A 216 44.50 -20.70 -55.30
N GLY A 217 44.01 -20.85 -54.01
CA GLY A 217 43.81 -19.80 -53.05
C GLY A 217 42.48 -19.05 -53.21
N ARG A 218 41.60 -19.41 -54.13
CA ARG A 218 40.31 -18.80 -54.42
C ARG A 218 39.14 -19.68 -53.98
N PRO A 219 38.08 -19.13 -53.37
CA PRO A 219 36.87 -19.89 -53.10
C PRO A 219 36.16 -20.24 -54.43
N VAL A 220 35.82 -21.50 -54.63
CA VAL A 220 35.13 -22.01 -55.84
C VAL A 220 34.00 -22.95 -55.43
N GLY A 221 32.91 -22.98 -56.21
CA GLY A 221 31.85 -23.98 -56.05
C GLY A 221 32.22 -25.27 -56.81
N VAL A 222 32.37 -26.34 -56.07
CA VAL A 222 32.67 -27.71 -56.69
C VAL A 222 31.45 -28.58 -56.47
N LEU A 223 31.05 -29.33 -57.51
CA LEU A 223 30.02 -30.33 -57.32
C LEU A 223 30.55 -31.45 -56.41
N PRO A 224 29.76 -31.87 -55.42
CA PRO A 224 30.16 -32.98 -54.59
C PRO A 224 30.35 -34.25 -55.46
N GLU A 225 31.42 -34.95 -55.22
CA GLU A 225 31.59 -36.30 -55.85
C GLU A 225 30.43 -37.18 -55.40
N SER A 226 29.76 -37.84 -56.31
CA SER A 226 28.61 -38.69 -56.06
C SER A 226 28.93 -39.77 -55.04
N GLY A 227 28.31 -39.75 -53.87
CA GLY A 227 28.35 -40.84 -52.90
C GLY A 227 28.56 -40.52 -51.44
N SER A 228 29.14 -39.35 -51.03
CA SER A 228 29.41 -39.11 -49.63
C SER A 228 28.78 -37.79 -49.06
N ALA A 229 28.77 -36.72 -49.82
CA ALA A 229 28.27 -35.43 -49.33
C ALA A 229 26.74 -35.33 -49.49
N ALA A 230 26.15 -35.93 -50.48
CA ALA A 230 24.70 -35.98 -50.67
C ALA A 230 24.02 -36.77 -49.56
N ASP A 231 24.62 -37.90 -49.14
CA ASP A 231 24.05 -38.67 -48.00
C ASP A 231 24.14 -37.95 -46.68
N VAL A 232 25.20 -37.20 -46.43
CA VAL A 232 25.35 -36.36 -45.26
C VAL A 232 24.33 -35.21 -45.26
N LEU A 233 24.11 -34.56 -46.41
CA LEU A 233 23.11 -33.48 -46.53
C LEU A 233 21.68 -34.01 -46.41
N ILE A 234 21.39 -35.21 -46.89
CA ILE A 234 20.11 -35.89 -46.73
C ILE A 234 19.88 -36.25 -45.26
N GLU A 235 20.89 -36.75 -44.55
CA GLU A 235 20.79 -37.01 -43.11
C GLU A 235 20.62 -35.72 -42.29
N LEU A 236 21.37 -34.65 -42.60
CA LEU A 236 21.23 -33.36 -41.95
C LEU A 236 19.88 -32.68 -42.24
N ALA A 237 19.25 -32.95 -43.36
CA ALA A 237 17.93 -32.46 -43.71
C ALA A 237 16.78 -33.21 -43.01
N LYS A 238 17.05 -34.36 -42.40
CA LYS A 238 16.06 -35.07 -41.60
C LYS A 238 15.74 -34.31 -40.32
N PRO A 239 14.58 -34.54 -39.72
CA PRO A 239 14.21 -33.94 -38.41
C PRO A 239 15.24 -34.22 -37.29
N THR A 240 16.01 -35.30 -37.40
CA THR A 240 17.11 -35.70 -36.51
C THR A 240 18.47 -35.15 -36.91
N GLY A 241 18.55 -34.37 -37.99
CA GLY A 241 19.84 -33.87 -38.52
C GLY A 241 20.61 -32.99 -37.53
N ALA A 242 19.87 -32.24 -36.66
CA ALA A 242 20.46 -31.45 -35.59
C ALA A 242 21.16 -32.30 -34.51
N ASP A 243 20.81 -33.58 -34.37
CA ASP A 243 21.44 -34.52 -33.45
C ASP A 243 22.80 -35.01 -33.95
N LEU A 244 23.06 -34.88 -35.27
CA LEU A 244 24.32 -35.27 -35.91
C LEU A 244 25.36 -34.16 -35.91
N VAL A 245 24.97 -32.92 -35.53
CA VAL A 245 25.87 -31.77 -35.45
C VAL A 245 26.19 -31.52 -33.99
N TYR A 246 27.48 -31.53 -33.65
CA TYR A 246 27.95 -31.35 -32.29
C TYR A 246 28.60 -29.99 -32.10
N CYS A 247 28.29 -29.35 -30.94
CA CYS A 247 29.02 -28.20 -30.42
C CYS A 247 29.71 -28.61 -29.13
N GLY A 248 31.01 -28.83 -29.20
CA GLY A 248 31.74 -29.49 -28.12
C GLY A 248 31.35 -30.98 -28.01
N ASN A 249 30.96 -31.43 -26.85
CA ASN A 249 30.55 -32.81 -26.58
C ASN A 249 29.03 -33.05 -26.62
N SER A 250 28.26 -32.07 -27.06
CA SER A 250 26.77 -32.15 -27.06
C SER A 250 26.18 -31.93 -28.45
N PRO A 251 25.19 -32.72 -28.90
CA PRO A 251 24.45 -32.47 -30.12
C PRO A 251 23.80 -31.08 -30.12
N VAL A 252 23.73 -30.42 -31.28
CA VAL A 252 23.08 -29.08 -31.41
C VAL A 252 21.61 -29.14 -31.01
N SER A 253 20.93 -30.25 -31.16
CA SER A 253 19.56 -30.48 -30.68
C SER A 253 19.40 -30.27 -29.19
N LEU A 254 20.44 -30.51 -28.38
CA LEU A 254 20.44 -30.24 -26.93
C LEU A 254 20.78 -28.81 -26.58
N ILE A 255 21.30 -28.01 -27.50
CA ILE A 255 21.64 -26.59 -27.32
C ILE A 255 20.43 -25.72 -27.66
N ILE A 256 19.52 -26.19 -28.51
CA ILE A 256 18.22 -25.60 -28.74
C ILE A 256 17.37 -25.97 -27.51
N ARG A 257 17.07 -24.99 -26.63
CA ARG A 257 16.14 -25.15 -25.50
C ARG A 257 15.01 -26.08 -25.95
N GLY A 258 14.70 -27.12 -25.18
CA GLY A 258 13.86 -28.22 -25.62
C GLY A 258 12.52 -27.77 -26.22
N SER A 259 12.44 -27.70 -27.53
CA SER A 259 11.19 -27.38 -28.22
C SER A 259 10.24 -28.58 -28.14
N ILE A 260 8.98 -28.35 -27.78
CA ILE A 260 7.96 -29.41 -27.77
C ILE A 260 7.83 -30.08 -29.13
N PHE A 261 8.09 -29.37 -30.22
CA PHE A 261 8.03 -29.92 -31.58
C PHE A 261 9.03 -31.05 -31.84
N LYS A 262 10.14 -31.08 -31.10
CA LYS A 262 11.09 -32.21 -31.16
C LYS A 262 10.44 -33.54 -30.71
N TYR A 263 9.57 -33.43 -29.72
CA TYR A 263 8.98 -34.59 -29.02
C TYR A 263 7.61 -34.99 -29.56
N LEU A 264 6.95 -34.12 -30.34
CA LEU A 264 5.71 -34.42 -31.04
C LEU A 264 5.99 -35.28 -32.29
N ASN A 265 5.16 -36.29 -32.50
CA ASN A 265 5.18 -37.01 -33.76
C ASN A 265 4.73 -36.08 -34.91
N GLU A 266 5.00 -36.50 -36.15
CA GLU A 266 4.77 -35.67 -37.33
C GLU A 266 3.30 -35.34 -37.56
N VAL A 267 2.40 -36.30 -37.31
CA VAL A 267 0.94 -36.13 -37.49
C VAL A 267 0.41 -35.09 -36.49
N ASP A 268 0.75 -35.22 -35.24
CA ASP A 268 0.31 -34.31 -34.20
C ASP A 268 0.83 -32.89 -34.40
N ARG A 269 2.12 -32.78 -34.79
CA ARG A 269 2.74 -31.50 -35.13
C ARG A 269 2.08 -30.85 -36.34
N SER A 270 1.84 -31.62 -37.40
CA SER A 270 1.14 -31.14 -38.59
C SER A 270 -0.30 -30.69 -38.27
N THR A 271 -1.00 -31.45 -37.45
CA THR A 271 -2.37 -31.13 -37.03
C THR A 271 -2.40 -29.80 -36.25
N LEU A 272 -1.50 -29.61 -35.31
CA LEU A 272 -1.39 -28.35 -34.53
C LEU A 272 -1.10 -27.13 -35.41
N LEU A 273 -0.24 -27.31 -36.42
CA LEU A 273 0.18 -26.22 -37.30
C LEU A 273 -0.83 -25.83 -38.36
N ASN A 274 -1.68 -26.76 -38.78
CA ASN A 274 -2.54 -26.55 -39.96
C ASN A 274 -4.03 -26.50 -39.66
N VAL A 275 -4.50 -26.94 -38.47
CA VAL A 275 -5.92 -27.03 -38.18
C VAL A 275 -6.28 -26.16 -36.98
N VAL A 276 -7.03 -25.07 -37.22
CA VAL A 276 -7.45 -24.14 -36.19
C VAL A 276 -8.35 -24.84 -35.18
N GLY A 277 -7.98 -24.71 -33.88
CA GLY A 277 -8.73 -25.30 -32.78
C GLY A 277 -8.63 -26.82 -32.67
N ALA A 278 -7.83 -27.47 -33.48
CA ALA A 278 -7.61 -28.91 -33.34
C ALA A 278 -6.90 -29.22 -32.02
N GLU A 279 -7.38 -30.22 -31.31
CA GLU A 279 -6.86 -30.68 -30.05
C GLU A 279 -5.89 -31.85 -30.25
N VAL A 280 -4.66 -31.70 -29.74
CA VAL A 280 -3.64 -32.75 -29.82
C VAL A 280 -3.16 -33.06 -28.40
N VAL A 281 -3.24 -34.34 -28.02
CA VAL A 281 -2.75 -34.83 -26.71
C VAL A 281 -1.22 -34.86 -26.75
N ALA A 282 -0.60 -34.11 -25.87
CA ALA A 282 0.85 -33.87 -25.85
C ALA A 282 1.53 -34.37 -24.57
N ASP A 283 0.86 -35.17 -23.73
CA ASP A 283 1.45 -35.73 -22.50
C ASP A 283 2.70 -36.54 -22.77
N TYR A 284 2.66 -37.38 -23.79
CA TYR A 284 3.79 -38.21 -24.17
C TYR A 284 5.03 -37.39 -24.61
N ALA A 285 4.78 -36.27 -25.28
CA ALA A 285 5.84 -35.37 -25.71
C ALA A 285 6.43 -34.57 -24.53
N LEU A 286 5.58 -34.15 -23.56
CA LEU A 286 6.03 -33.55 -22.33
C LEU A 286 6.86 -34.53 -21.50
N GLN A 287 6.41 -35.78 -21.36
CA GLN A 287 7.15 -36.80 -20.63
C GLN A 287 8.50 -37.10 -21.30
N ALA A 288 8.53 -37.23 -22.61
CA ALA A 288 9.77 -37.48 -23.35
C ALA A 288 10.77 -36.31 -23.18
N ALA A 289 10.30 -35.08 -23.16
CA ALA A 289 11.17 -33.93 -22.89
C ALA A 289 11.76 -33.96 -21.47
N ILE A 290 10.97 -34.39 -20.48
CA ILE A 290 11.44 -34.57 -19.10
C ILE A 290 12.47 -35.69 -19.02
N ASP A 291 12.22 -36.82 -19.68
CA ASP A 291 13.10 -37.98 -19.69
C ASP A 291 14.44 -37.65 -20.37
N ASP A 292 14.46 -36.79 -21.38
CA ASP A 292 15.67 -36.23 -22.02
C ASP A 292 16.40 -35.19 -21.13
N GLY A 293 15.91 -34.89 -19.92
CA GLY A 293 16.54 -33.95 -19.00
C GLY A 293 16.33 -32.46 -19.33
N VAL A 294 15.39 -32.13 -20.21
CA VAL A 294 15.02 -30.75 -20.49
C VAL A 294 14.50 -30.09 -19.20
N THR A 295 14.95 -28.87 -18.95
CA THR A 295 14.49 -28.08 -17.78
C THR A 295 13.66 -26.87 -18.18
N ILE A 296 13.81 -26.39 -19.43
CA ILE A 296 13.00 -25.31 -20.02
C ILE A 296 12.41 -25.83 -21.30
N LEU A 297 11.10 -26.01 -21.38
CA LEU A 297 10.39 -26.49 -22.55
C LEU A 297 9.66 -25.34 -23.25
N GLU A 298 10.01 -25.15 -24.53
CA GLU A 298 9.35 -24.14 -25.38
C GLU A 298 8.11 -24.73 -26.04
N TRP A 299 6.99 -24.03 -25.86
CA TRP A 299 5.69 -24.33 -26.44
C TRP A 299 5.35 -23.27 -27.48
N HIS A 300 5.35 -23.64 -28.73
CA HIS A 300 5.15 -22.71 -29.85
C HIS A 300 3.68 -22.29 -29.98
N ALA A 301 3.47 -21.06 -30.45
CA ALA A 301 2.15 -20.60 -30.85
C ALA A 301 1.69 -21.39 -32.10
N VAL A 302 0.52 -21.99 -31.99
CA VAL A 302 -0.08 -22.80 -33.04
C VAL A 302 -1.55 -22.48 -33.24
N PRO A 303 -2.11 -22.68 -34.44
CA PRO A 303 -3.54 -22.60 -34.66
C PRO A 303 -4.36 -23.64 -33.87
N GLY A 304 -3.77 -24.80 -33.61
CA GLY A 304 -4.34 -25.83 -32.74
C GLY A 304 -4.17 -25.56 -31.24
N VAL A 305 -4.47 -26.57 -30.45
CA VAL A 305 -4.40 -26.51 -28.97
C VAL A 305 -3.71 -27.76 -28.44
N TYR A 306 -2.73 -27.59 -27.60
CA TYR A 306 -2.08 -28.70 -26.89
C TYR A 306 -2.98 -29.17 -25.75
N VAL A 307 -3.26 -30.44 -25.67
CA VAL A 307 -4.09 -31.04 -24.59
C VAL A 307 -3.21 -31.87 -23.68
N LEU A 308 -3.33 -31.63 -22.37
CA LEU A 308 -2.55 -32.33 -21.36
C LEU A 308 -3.46 -32.89 -20.25
N GLY A 309 -2.98 -33.91 -19.56
CA GLY A 309 -3.65 -34.54 -18.41
C GLY A 309 -4.41 -35.81 -18.76
N LYS A 310 -4.33 -36.32 -19.99
CA LYS A 310 -4.80 -37.66 -20.31
C LYS A 310 -3.95 -38.72 -19.58
N ASP A 311 -2.62 -38.55 -19.68
CA ASP A 311 -1.63 -39.31 -18.93
C ASP A 311 -0.93 -38.33 -17.97
N LEU A 312 -1.13 -38.50 -16.68
CA LEU A 312 -0.72 -37.49 -15.68
C LEU A 312 0.82 -37.42 -15.56
N VAL A 313 1.39 -36.38 -16.13
CA VAL A 313 2.84 -36.10 -16.07
C VAL A 313 3.16 -35.33 -14.78
N THR A 314 4.25 -35.73 -14.08
CA THR A 314 4.77 -34.98 -12.93
C THR A 314 5.92 -34.09 -13.36
N LEU A 315 5.78 -32.78 -13.16
CA LEU A 315 6.85 -31.82 -13.48
C LEU A 315 7.97 -31.92 -12.44
N PRO A 316 9.22 -32.14 -12.85
CA PRO A 316 10.38 -32.10 -11.94
C PRO A 316 10.53 -30.71 -11.29
N VAL A 317 11.12 -30.64 -10.09
CA VAL A 317 11.39 -29.35 -9.43
C VAL A 317 12.18 -28.42 -10.35
N GLY A 318 11.70 -27.20 -10.52
CA GLY A 318 12.35 -26.19 -11.37
C GLY A 318 12.05 -26.28 -12.85
N PHE A 319 11.27 -27.28 -13.31
CA PHE A 319 10.87 -27.38 -14.71
C PHE A 319 10.06 -26.17 -15.15
N SER A 320 10.36 -25.63 -16.33
CA SER A 320 9.82 -24.37 -16.80
C SER A 320 9.21 -24.47 -18.19
N PHE A 321 8.13 -23.71 -18.41
CA PHE A 321 7.50 -23.56 -19.73
C PHE A 321 7.75 -22.15 -20.28
N GLU A 322 8.12 -22.09 -21.55
CA GLU A 322 8.21 -20.85 -22.32
C GLU A 322 7.22 -20.92 -23.49
N GLY A 323 6.29 -20.01 -23.57
CA GLY A 323 5.28 -19.96 -24.64
C GLY A 323 5.32 -18.64 -25.40
N GLU A 324 4.36 -18.48 -26.31
CA GLU A 324 4.23 -17.31 -27.19
C GLU A 324 2.80 -16.76 -27.18
N SER A 325 2.10 -16.86 -26.02
CA SER A 325 0.71 -16.43 -25.94
C SER A 325 0.56 -14.90 -25.97
N ARG A 326 -0.56 -14.46 -26.51
CA ARG A 326 -1.07 -13.10 -26.39
C ARG A 326 -2.08 -13.06 -25.23
N ARG A 327 -2.21 -11.92 -24.57
CA ARG A 327 -3.17 -11.76 -23.47
C ARG A 327 -4.61 -12.03 -23.94
N THR A 328 -5.35 -12.83 -23.16
CA THR A 328 -6.82 -12.98 -23.27
C THR A 328 -7.45 -12.31 -22.05
N TYR A 329 -8.53 -11.55 -22.24
CA TYR A 329 -9.24 -10.91 -21.13
C TYR A 329 -10.33 -11.81 -20.54
N THR A 330 -11.09 -12.47 -21.38
CA THR A 330 -12.15 -13.41 -20.98
C THR A 330 -12.18 -14.59 -21.95
N ALA A 331 -12.46 -15.77 -21.43
CA ALA A 331 -12.52 -16.99 -22.21
C ALA A 331 -13.75 -17.81 -21.80
N SER A 332 -14.84 -17.70 -22.55
CA SER A 332 -16.12 -18.35 -22.25
C SER A 332 -16.34 -19.67 -22.99
N SER A 333 -15.61 -19.92 -24.08
CA SER A 333 -15.75 -21.11 -24.91
C SER A 333 -14.40 -21.57 -25.47
N ASP A 334 -14.35 -22.73 -26.10
CA ASP A 334 -13.15 -23.25 -26.76
C ASP A 334 -12.66 -22.34 -27.89
N ALA A 335 -13.60 -21.72 -28.61
CA ALA A 335 -13.28 -20.77 -29.66
C ALA A 335 -12.57 -19.50 -29.17
N SER A 336 -12.74 -19.14 -27.90
CA SER A 336 -12.04 -17.99 -27.28
C SER A 336 -10.52 -18.13 -27.29
N PHE A 337 -10.02 -19.35 -27.48
CA PHE A 337 -8.58 -19.64 -27.47
C PHE A 337 -7.97 -19.76 -28.86
N ASN A 338 -8.76 -19.64 -29.92
CA ASN A 338 -8.25 -19.69 -31.27
C ASN A 338 -7.33 -18.49 -31.56
N ASN A 339 -6.15 -18.74 -32.10
CA ASN A 339 -5.15 -17.70 -32.42
C ASN A 339 -4.65 -16.87 -31.23
N VAL A 340 -4.73 -17.38 -30.00
CA VAL A 340 -4.25 -16.71 -28.78
C VAL A 340 -2.77 -16.91 -28.57
N GLY A 341 -2.17 -17.91 -29.20
CA GLY A 341 -0.78 -18.29 -29.04
C GLY A 341 -0.65 -19.68 -28.46
N THR A 342 0.22 -19.84 -27.47
CA THR A 342 0.44 -21.13 -26.79
C THR A 342 -0.69 -21.42 -25.82
N VAL A 343 -1.52 -22.38 -26.09
CA VAL A 343 -2.63 -22.84 -25.24
C VAL A 343 -2.43 -24.28 -24.80
N LEU A 344 -2.36 -24.49 -23.51
CA LEU A 344 -2.35 -25.81 -22.87
C LEU A 344 -3.72 -26.05 -22.23
N ARG A 345 -4.47 -26.99 -22.77
CA ARG A 345 -5.85 -27.28 -22.36
C ARG A 345 -5.92 -28.59 -21.58
N LEU A 346 -6.74 -28.60 -20.55
CA LEU A 346 -7.02 -29.82 -19.80
C LEU A 346 -7.71 -30.87 -20.70
N PHE A 347 -7.27 -32.12 -20.66
CA PHE A 347 -7.96 -33.24 -21.29
C PHE A 347 -9.35 -33.45 -20.67
N ASN A 348 -10.33 -33.70 -21.49
CA ASN A 348 -11.71 -33.84 -21.03
C ASN A 348 -11.84 -35.02 -20.04
N GLY A 349 -12.33 -34.74 -18.82
CA GLY A 349 -12.47 -35.71 -17.75
C GLY A 349 -11.21 -35.95 -16.91
N ALA A 350 -10.11 -35.31 -17.22
CA ALA A 350 -8.89 -35.41 -16.42
C ALA A 350 -9.03 -34.69 -15.06
N SER A 351 -8.36 -35.19 -14.04
CA SER A 351 -8.32 -34.59 -12.70
C SER A 351 -7.28 -33.49 -12.55
N ALA A 352 -6.29 -33.43 -13.44
CA ALA A 352 -5.23 -32.42 -13.46
C ALA A 352 -4.64 -32.29 -14.87
N ILE A 353 -4.12 -31.10 -15.20
CA ILE A 353 -3.38 -30.87 -16.44
C ILE A 353 -1.98 -31.50 -16.39
N PHE A 354 -1.32 -31.41 -15.26
CA PHE A 354 -0.08 -32.08 -14.86
C PHE A 354 0.05 -31.98 -13.34
N LYS A 355 0.92 -32.77 -12.73
CA LYS A 355 1.22 -32.67 -11.31
C LYS A 355 2.35 -31.66 -11.09
N MET A 356 2.07 -30.59 -10.37
CA MET A 356 3.07 -29.60 -9.99
C MET A 356 3.89 -30.06 -8.78
N THR A 357 5.16 -29.71 -8.79
CA THR A 357 6.04 -29.75 -7.63
C THR A 357 6.35 -28.31 -7.18
N SER A 358 7.61 -27.88 -7.15
CA SER A 358 7.99 -26.53 -6.75
C SER A 358 8.96 -25.87 -7.74
N ARG A 359 9.11 -24.54 -7.62
CA ARG A 359 10.08 -23.71 -8.35
C ARG A 359 9.87 -23.66 -9.87
N HIS A 360 8.64 -23.88 -10.33
CA HIS A 360 8.31 -23.76 -11.75
C HIS A 360 8.30 -22.31 -12.21
N SER A 361 8.66 -22.09 -13.48
CA SER A 361 8.50 -20.80 -14.15
C SER A 361 7.70 -21.00 -15.43
N PHE A 362 6.57 -20.33 -15.52
CA PHE A 362 5.70 -20.33 -16.68
C PHE A 362 5.71 -18.93 -17.30
N ARG A 363 5.99 -18.87 -18.60
CA ARG A 363 6.06 -17.60 -19.32
C ARG A 363 5.21 -17.64 -20.57
N ARG A 364 4.32 -16.68 -20.72
CA ARG A 364 3.52 -16.49 -21.93
C ARG A 364 2.78 -17.76 -22.41
N VAL A 365 2.20 -18.48 -21.46
CA VAL A 365 1.40 -19.68 -21.68
C VAL A 365 -0.03 -19.44 -21.20
N VAL A 366 -1.00 -19.88 -21.97
CA VAL A 366 -2.41 -19.91 -21.56
C VAL A 366 -2.78 -21.31 -21.08
N PHE A 367 -3.26 -21.42 -19.86
CA PHE A 367 -3.76 -22.64 -19.25
C PHE A 367 -5.28 -22.62 -19.23
N ASP A 368 -5.91 -23.57 -19.92
CA ASP A 368 -7.35 -23.69 -20.08
C ASP A 368 -7.90 -24.94 -19.39
N GLY A 369 -8.69 -24.73 -18.33
CA GLY A 369 -9.33 -25.79 -17.54
C GLY A 369 -10.63 -26.35 -18.13
N ARG A 370 -11.05 -25.87 -19.28
CA ARG A 370 -12.19 -26.31 -20.10
C ARG A 370 -13.57 -26.12 -19.44
N ASN A 371 -13.86 -26.70 -18.31
CA ASN A 371 -15.19 -26.77 -17.75
C ASN A 371 -15.30 -26.39 -16.26
N LYS A 372 -14.25 -25.87 -15.67
CA LYS A 372 -14.20 -25.45 -14.26
C LYS A 372 -14.41 -26.59 -13.25
N SER A 373 -14.16 -27.84 -13.65
CA SER A 373 -14.37 -29.00 -12.79
C SER A 373 -13.21 -29.26 -11.82
N VAL A 374 -12.01 -28.83 -12.18
CA VAL A 374 -10.78 -29.07 -11.40
C VAL A 374 -10.01 -27.76 -11.17
N ARG A 375 -9.14 -27.76 -10.18
CA ARG A 375 -8.21 -26.65 -9.91
C ARG A 375 -6.99 -26.75 -10.83
N PHE A 376 -6.41 -25.62 -11.19
CA PHE A 376 -5.21 -25.58 -12.02
C PHE A 376 -3.99 -26.12 -11.28
N MET A 377 -3.73 -25.60 -10.07
CA MET A 377 -2.58 -26.02 -9.26
C MET A 377 -2.96 -27.25 -8.44
N GLN A 378 -2.45 -28.42 -8.85
CA GLN A 378 -2.68 -29.70 -8.21
C GLN A 378 -1.46 -30.07 -7.35
N GLY A 379 -1.19 -29.35 -6.31
CA GLY A 379 -0.15 -29.68 -5.34
C GLY A 379 -0.69 -29.32 -3.96
N ASP A 380 -0.74 -30.27 -3.05
CA ASP A 380 -0.96 -29.98 -1.65
C ASP A 380 0.38 -29.58 -1.06
N ASP A 381 0.48 -28.46 -0.33
CA ASP A 381 1.61 -27.97 0.46
C ASP A 381 3.01 -27.93 -0.22
N GLN A 382 3.17 -28.47 -1.42
CA GLN A 382 4.43 -28.60 -2.14
C GLN A 382 4.57 -27.59 -3.29
N THR A 383 3.48 -26.93 -3.70
CA THR A 383 3.51 -25.97 -4.80
C THR A 383 4.04 -24.62 -4.32
N GLN A 384 5.35 -24.53 -4.19
CA GLN A 384 6.02 -23.34 -3.68
C GLN A 384 6.97 -22.74 -4.72
N TRP A 385 7.26 -21.44 -4.61
CA TRP A 385 8.24 -20.74 -5.44
C TRP A 385 7.93 -20.74 -6.94
N CYS A 386 6.66 -20.97 -7.33
CA CYS A 386 6.26 -20.92 -8.73
C CYS A 386 6.08 -19.48 -9.22
N ARG A 387 6.45 -19.24 -10.45
CA ARG A 387 6.42 -17.92 -11.09
C ARG A 387 5.64 -17.99 -12.40
N PHE A 388 4.74 -17.03 -12.58
CA PHE A 388 3.92 -16.88 -13.77
C PHE A 388 4.17 -15.50 -14.37
N TYR A 389 4.60 -15.44 -15.62
CA TYR A 389 4.89 -14.20 -16.32
C TYR A 389 4.04 -14.12 -17.60
N ASP A 390 3.14 -13.12 -17.64
CA ASP A 390 2.20 -12.93 -18.76
C ASP A 390 1.40 -14.19 -19.13
N CYS A 391 1.02 -14.99 -18.14
CA CYS A 391 0.25 -16.21 -18.33
C CYS A 391 -1.25 -15.94 -18.32
N GLY A 392 -2.03 -16.74 -19.05
CA GLY A 392 -3.47 -16.84 -18.95
C GLY A 392 -3.89 -18.08 -18.13
N VAL A 393 -4.83 -17.91 -17.18
CA VAL A 393 -5.38 -19.04 -16.40
C VAL A 393 -6.91 -18.93 -16.43
N HIS A 394 -7.54 -19.82 -17.20
CA HIS A 394 -8.94 -19.68 -17.54
C HIS A 394 -9.74 -20.98 -17.36
N ARG A 395 -10.99 -20.86 -16.99
CA ARG A 395 -12.00 -21.95 -16.92
C ARG A 395 -11.62 -23.09 -15.95
N TRP A 396 -10.98 -22.76 -14.82
CA TRP A 396 -10.67 -23.67 -13.72
C TRP A 396 -11.68 -23.52 -12.59
N TYR A 397 -11.85 -24.53 -11.74
CA TYR A 397 -12.56 -24.39 -10.47
C TYR A 397 -11.83 -23.40 -9.55
N ILE A 398 -10.52 -23.53 -9.44
CA ILE A 398 -9.62 -22.56 -8.82
C ILE A 398 -8.53 -22.23 -9.83
N GLY A 399 -8.39 -20.97 -10.20
CA GLY A 399 -7.35 -20.53 -11.13
C GLY A 399 -5.97 -20.67 -10.52
N ILE A 400 -5.64 -19.90 -9.51
CA ILE A 400 -4.34 -19.94 -8.82
C ILE A 400 -4.56 -20.25 -7.34
N GLY A 401 -3.80 -21.19 -6.80
CA GLY A 401 -3.74 -21.49 -5.37
C GLY A 401 -4.31 -22.82 -4.92
N GLY A 402 -4.52 -22.97 -3.61
CA GLY A 402 -4.89 -24.20 -2.93
C GLY A 402 -6.39 -24.38 -2.72
N SER A 403 -6.83 -25.62 -2.49
CA SER A 403 -8.27 -25.96 -2.34
C SER A 403 -8.82 -25.84 -0.92
N SER A 404 -7.99 -26.02 0.09
CA SER A 404 -8.45 -26.09 1.48
C SER A 404 -7.63 -25.18 2.40
N PRO A 405 -8.08 -24.97 3.64
CA PRO A 405 -7.30 -24.23 4.64
C PRO A 405 -5.91 -24.83 4.94
N ASN A 406 -5.68 -26.10 4.62
CA ASN A 406 -4.40 -26.78 4.83
C ASN A 406 -3.64 -27.03 3.51
N GLY A 407 -4.20 -26.66 2.36
CA GLY A 407 -3.61 -26.84 1.04
C GLY A 407 -3.26 -25.49 0.42
N TYR A 408 -2.22 -24.85 0.92
CA TYR A 408 -1.76 -23.55 0.42
C TYR A 408 -0.72 -23.72 -0.68
N SER A 409 -0.80 -22.80 -1.66
CA SER A 409 0.32 -22.54 -2.54
C SER A 409 1.09 -21.33 -2.02
N ALA A 410 2.40 -21.46 -1.84
CA ALA A 410 3.19 -20.46 -1.14
C ALA A 410 4.28 -19.83 -2.03
N THR A 411 4.60 -18.60 -1.75
CA THR A 411 5.71 -17.86 -2.36
C THR A 411 5.59 -17.80 -3.88
N LEU A 412 4.36 -17.55 -4.36
CA LEU A 412 4.09 -17.42 -5.79
C LEU A 412 4.37 -16.00 -6.26
N ILE A 413 4.80 -15.88 -7.51
CA ILE A 413 4.83 -14.59 -8.22
C ILE A 413 3.98 -14.74 -9.47
N PHE A 414 2.93 -13.93 -9.58
CA PHE A 414 2.13 -13.80 -10.80
C PHE A 414 2.28 -12.38 -11.33
N SER A 415 2.98 -12.22 -12.44
CA SER A 415 3.32 -10.92 -13.01
C SER A 415 2.76 -10.76 -14.40
N GLY A 416 1.94 -9.75 -14.60
CA GLY A 416 1.19 -9.58 -15.86
C GLY A 416 0.10 -10.64 -16.02
N GLY A 417 -0.37 -10.84 -17.24
CA GLY A 417 -1.30 -11.91 -17.58
C GLY A 417 -2.72 -11.76 -17.03
N THR A 418 -3.51 -12.84 -17.12
CA THR A 418 -4.93 -12.81 -16.81
C THR A 418 -5.39 -14.06 -16.07
N ILE A 419 -6.16 -13.90 -15.01
CA ILE A 419 -6.82 -14.98 -14.27
C ILE A 419 -8.32 -14.73 -14.38
N SER A 420 -8.99 -15.41 -15.31
CA SER A 420 -10.40 -15.08 -15.60
C SER A 420 -11.25 -16.28 -15.94
N SER A 421 -12.56 -16.08 -15.86
CA SER A 421 -13.55 -17.10 -16.24
C SER A 421 -13.40 -18.40 -15.43
N ASN A 422 -12.79 -18.35 -14.24
CA ASN A 422 -12.71 -19.46 -13.31
C ASN A 422 -13.94 -19.45 -12.38
N THR A 423 -14.16 -20.48 -11.60
CA THR A 423 -15.14 -20.37 -10.51
C THR A 423 -14.62 -19.45 -9.43
N ILE A 424 -13.37 -19.62 -8.99
CA ILE A 424 -12.63 -18.70 -8.11
C ILE A 424 -11.32 -18.34 -8.81
N GLY A 425 -11.00 -17.04 -8.88
CA GLY A 425 -9.77 -16.63 -9.54
C GLY A 425 -8.52 -17.06 -8.79
N VAL A 426 -8.32 -16.54 -7.57
CA VAL A 426 -7.20 -16.86 -6.68
C VAL A 426 -7.75 -17.37 -5.35
N LYS A 427 -7.23 -18.47 -4.84
CA LYS A 427 -7.66 -19.03 -3.55
C LYS A 427 -6.48 -19.53 -2.73
N ASN A 428 -6.49 -19.20 -1.42
CA ASN A 428 -5.56 -19.75 -0.42
C ASN A 428 -4.08 -19.75 -0.84
N VAL A 429 -3.54 -18.57 -1.12
CA VAL A 429 -2.11 -18.36 -1.35
C VAL A 429 -1.44 -17.76 -0.12
N ILE A 430 -0.15 -18.05 0.12
CA ILE A 430 0.64 -17.52 1.23
C ILE A 430 1.91 -16.88 0.69
N ASP A 431 2.36 -15.78 1.31
CA ASP A 431 3.63 -15.10 1.00
C ASP A 431 3.80 -14.81 -0.50
N SER A 432 2.70 -14.47 -1.18
CA SER A 432 2.63 -14.43 -2.63
C SER A 432 2.44 -13.01 -3.16
N LEU A 433 2.98 -12.76 -4.35
CA LEU A 433 2.94 -11.46 -5.02
C LEU A 433 2.21 -11.56 -6.36
N PHE A 434 1.19 -10.72 -6.53
CA PHE A 434 0.49 -10.50 -7.78
C PHE A 434 0.81 -9.09 -8.28
N LEU A 435 1.43 -8.97 -9.45
CA LEU A 435 1.94 -7.71 -9.98
C LEU A 435 1.38 -7.44 -11.38
N GLY A 436 0.58 -6.39 -11.53
CA GLY A 436 0.03 -5.97 -12.82
C GLY A 436 -0.85 -7.02 -13.51
N ALA A 437 -1.40 -7.97 -12.76
CA ALA A 437 -2.29 -9.01 -13.27
C ALA A 437 -3.71 -8.48 -13.50
N THR A 438 -4.47 -9.15 -14.36
CA THR A 438 -5.91 -8.93 -14.49
C THR A 438 -6.65 -10.13 -13.89
N ILE A 439 -7.46 -9.92 -12.85
CA ILE A 439 -8.33 -10.91 -12.23
C ILE A 439 -9.76 -10.54 -12.60
N ASN A 440 -10.40 -11.32 -13.48
CA ASN A 440 -11.59 -10.83 -14.17
C ASN A 440 -12.63 -11.93 -14.42
N ALA A 441 -13.91 -11.57 -14.32
CA ALA A 441 -15.04 -12.39 -14.75
C ALA A 441 -15.03 -13.82 -14.17
N ASN A 442 -14.66 -14.00 -12.92
CA ASN A 442 -14.78 -15.26 -12.23
C ASN A 442 -16.21 -15.44 -11.69
N ASP A 443 -16.70 -16.69 -11.64
CA ASP A 443 -18.12 -16.97 -11.32
C ASP A 443 -18.49 -16.64 -9.88
N THR A 444 -17.51 -16.64 -8.97
CA THR A 444 -17.65 -16.20 -7.58
C THR A 444 -16.60 -15.13 -7.28
N ASP A 445 -15.70 -15.36 -6.37
CA ASP A 445 -14.76 -14.35 -5.92
C ASP A 445 -13.55 -14.22 -6.87
N GLY A 446 -13.07 -12.99 -7.03
CA GLY A 446 -11.79 -12.75 -7.69
C GLY A 446 -10.65 -13.33 -6.89
N VAL A 447 -10.59 -13.00 -5.61
CA VAL A 447 -9.60 -13.48 -4.64
C VAL A 447 -10.32 -13.95 -3.37
N GLN A 448 -10.09 -15.19 -2.95
CA GLN A 448 -10.64 -15.79 -1.73
C GLN A 448 -9.51 -16.31 -0.83
N LEU A 449 -9.28 -15.65 0.31
CA LEU A 449 -8.21 -15.98 1.25
C LEU A 449 -8.79 -16.44 2.58
N LEU A 450 -8.61 -17.70 2.93
CA LEU A 450 -9.08 -18.27 4.18
C LEU A 450 -8.01 -18.22 5.28
N THR A 451 -8.33 -18.72 6.46
CA THR A 451 -7.41 -18.75 7.62
C THR A 451 -6.08 -19.39 7.26
N GLY A 452 -5.00 -18.66 7.49
CA GLY A 452 -3.63 -19.08 7.15
C GLY A 452 -3.11 -18.52 5.82
N ALA A 453 -3.95 -18.02 4.92
CA ALA A 453 -3.55 -17.37 3.66
C ALA A 453 -3.01 -15.95 3.92
N ASN A 454 -1.83 -15.85 4.51
CA ASN A 454 -1.24 -14.60 5.02
C ASN A 454 -0.18 -14.00 4.10
N ASN A 455 0.18 -12.72 4.37
CA ASN A 455 1.33 -12.03 3.77
C ASN A 455 1.27 -11.92 2.24
N ASN A 456 0.09 -11.73 1.66
CA ASN A 456 -0.05 -11.61 0.22
C ASN A 456 -0.09 -10.14 -0.21
N ALA A 457 0.53 -9.84 -1.34
CA ALA A 457 0.53 -8.52 -1.93
C ALA A 457 -0.05 -8.56 -3.36
N PHE A 458 -1.01 -7.66 -3.59
CA PHE A 458 -1.62 -7.40 -4.90
C PHE A 458 -1.27 -5.97 -5.28
N ILE A 459 -0.46 -5.81 -6.32
CA ILE A 459 0.12 -4.51 -6.69
C ILE A 459 -0.17 -4.22 -8.16
N GLY A 460 -0.85 -3.10 -8.42
CA GLY A 460 -1.20 -2.70 -9.79
C GLY A 460 -2.12 -3.70 -10.49
N VAL A 461 -2.84 -4.50 -9.75
CA VAL A 461 -3.79 -5.50 -10.29
C VAL A 461 -5.04 -4.79 -10.78
N ARG A 462 -5.68 -5.35 -11.79
CA ARG A 462 -7.01 -4.99 -12.23
C ARG A 462 -7.96 -6.12 -11.83
N ASN A 463 -8.72 -5.91 -10.75
CA ASN A 463 -9.65 -6.91 -10.20
C ASN A 463 -11.10 -6.48 -10.45
N GLU A 464 -11.76 -7.11 -11.41
CA GLU A 464 -13.05 -6.62 -11.91
C GLU A 464 -13.99 -7.71 -12.43
N TRP A 465 -15.27 -7.40 -12.51
CA TRP A 465 -16.31 -8.26 -13.09
C TRP A 465 -16.50 -9.62 -12.42
N ASN A 466 -15.98 -9.86 -11.23
CA ASN A 466 -16.25 -11.10 -10.53
C ASN A 466 -17.67 -11.10 -9.97
N ASN A 467 -18.36 -12.24 -9.99
CA ASN A 467 -19.76 -12.31 -9.57
C ASN A 467 -19.94 -12.36 -8.05
N GLY A 468 -18.90 -12.65 -7.29
CA GLY A 468 -18.82 -12.54 -5.84
C GLY A 468 -18.11 -11.27 -5.40
N ASP A 469 -17.28 -11.40 -4.36
CA ASP A 469 -16.39 -10.34 -3.89
C ASP A 469 -15.14 -10.26 -4.79
N ASN A 470 -14.63 -9.05 -5.02
CA ASN A 470 -13.33 -8.96 -5.67
C ASN A 470 -12.22 -9.45 -4.74
N TYR A 471 -12.31 -9.13 -3.45
CA TYR A 471 -11.45 -9.66 -2.40
C TYR A 471 -12.29 -10.14 -1.21
N TYR A 472 -12.29 -11.44 -0.96
CA TYR A 472 -12.88 -12.06 0.21
C TYR A 472 -11.80 -12.63 1.11
N GLY A 473 -11.77 -12.24 2.38
CA GLY A 473 -10.87 -12.76 3.39
C GLY A 473 -11.61 -13.31 4.60
N TYR A 474 -11.23 -14.50 5.04
CA TYR A 474 -11.68 -15.08 6.29
C TYR A 474 -10.48 -15.49 7.14
N GLY A 475 -10.20 -14.78 8.22
CA GLY A 475 -9.09 -15.07 9.13
C GLY A 475 -7.68 -14.86 8.56
N CYS A 476 -7.53 -14.40 7.32
CA CYS A 476 -6.23 -14.11 6.72
C CYS A 476 -5.62 -12.81 7.28
N LYS A 477 -4.29 -12.72 7.29
CA LYS A 477 -3.57 -11.60 7.90
C LYS A 477 -2.60 -10.95 6.91
N ARG A 478 -2.43 -9.62 7.07
CA ARG A 478 -1.42 -8.86 6.33
C ARG A 478 -1.57 -8.97 4.82
N ILE A 479 -2.76 -8.63 4.32
CA ILE A 479 -3.05 -8.59 2.89
C ILE A 479 -2.91 -7.15 2.42
N LEU A 480 -1.98 -6.92 1.49
CA LEU A 480 -1.72 -5.62 0.87
C LEU A 480 -2.37 -5.54 -0.51
N ILE A 481 -3.13 -4.48 -0.75
CA ILE A 481 -3.72 -4.12 -2.04
C ILE A 481 -3.23 -2.72 -2.39
N GLN A 482 -2.46 -2.57 -3.47
CA GLN A 482 -1.79 -1.31 -3.77
C GLN A 482 -1.88 -0.92 -5.25
N GLY A 483 -2.27 0.34 -5.51
CA GLY A 483 -2.24 0.92 -6.87
C GLY A 483 -3.18 0.20 -7.84
N GLU A 484 -4.33 -0.29 -7.37
CA GLU A 484 -5.25 -1.14 -8.14
C GLU A 484 -6.47 -0.41 -8.67
N LEU A 485 -7.06 -1.00 -9.69
CA LEU A 485 -8.45 -0.77 -10.05
C LEU A 485 -9.29 -1.97 -9.60
N ILE A 486 -10.22 -1.73 -8.69
CA ILE A 486 -11.25 -2.69 -8.26
C ILE A 486 -12.60 -2.21 -8.80
N ASP A 487 -13.21 -2.98 -9.68
CA ASP A 487 -14.42 -2.53 -10.37
C ASP A 487 -15.45 -3.66 -10.52
N ARG A 488 -16.73 -3.30 -10.57
CA ARG A 488 -17.85 -4.19 -10.90
C ARG A 488 -17.86 -5.51 -10.13
N ALA A 489 -17.53 -5.50 -8.84
CA ALA A 489 -17.77 -6.66 -8.00
C ALA A 489 -19.27 -7.02 -8.02
N GLY A 490 -19.59 -8.29 -8.13
CA GLY A 490 -20.97 -8.74 -8.03
C GLY A 490 -21.55 -8.45 -6.65
N LYS A 491 -20.72 -8.59 -5.62
CA LYS A 491 -20.98 -8.23 -4.24
C LYS A 491 -20.09 -7.06 -3.82
N ARG A 492 -19.15 -7.26 -2.95
CA ARG A 492 -18.31 -6.24 -2.32
C ARG A 492 -16.93 -6.14 -2.98
N ALA A 493 -16.33 -4.97 -2.94
CA ALA A 493 -14.95 -4.82 -3.39
C ALA A 493 -14.01 -5.59 -2.45
N VAL A 494 -14.13 -5.37 -1.13
CA VAL A 494 -13.32 -6.04 -0.11
C VAL A 494 -14.18 -6.46 1.07
N ALA A 495 -14.16 -7.73 1.40
CA ALA A 495 -14.82 -8.32 2.55
C ALA A 495 -13.80 -8.91 3.52
N ALA A 496 -13.71 -8.39 4.74
CA ALA A 496 -12.87 -8.91 5.82
C ALA A 496 -13.74 -9.58 6.88
N VAL A 497 -13.60 -10.89 7.00
CA VAL A 497 -14.44 -11.75 7.83
C VAL A 497 -13.58 -12.58 8.79
N GLY A 498 -14.08 -12.89 9.98
CA GLY A 498 -13.44 -13.81 10.92
C GLY A 498 -12.02 -13.43 11.33
N GLY A 499 -11.74 -12.13 11.44
CA GLY A 499 -10.43 -11.61 11.82
C GLY A 499 -9.49 -11.34 10.63
N ALA A 500 -9.99 -11.29 9.41
CA ALA A 500 -9.17 -10.93 8.23
C ALA A 500 -8.67 -9.48 8.29
N GLN A 501 -7.48 -9.25 7.72
CA GLN A 501 -6.79 -7.96 7.77
C GLN A 501 -6.34 -7.52 6.38
N PHE A 502 -6.87 -6.40 5.89
CA PHE A 502 -6.52 -5.79 4.62
C PHE A 502 -5.97 -4.38 4.79
N VAL A 503 -4.99 -4.04 3.97
CA VAL A 503 -4.46 -2.69 3.82
C VAL A 503 -4.57 -2.29 2.36
N LEU A 504 -5.27 -1.20 2.09
CA LEU A 504 -5.44 -0.63 0.76
C LEU A 504 -4.65 0.68 0.66
N SER A 505 -3.90 0.85 -0.43
CA SER A 505 -3.14 2.08 -0.69
C SER A 505 -3.14 2.43 -2.16
N GLY A 506 -3.56 3.64 -2.51
CA GLY A 506 -3.60 4.11 -3.90
C GLY A 506 -4.60 3.36 -4.78
N VAL A 507 -5.70 2.84 -4.21
CA VAL A 507 -6.67 2.00 -4.90
C VAL A 507 -7.84 2.83 -5.42
N ALA A 508 -8.31 2.53 -6.62
CA ALA A 508 -9.56 3.05 -7.18
C ALA A 508 -10.65 1.98 -7.10
N LEU A 509 -11.78 2.32 -6.46
CA LEU A 509 -12.94 1.42 -6.34
C LEU A 509 -14.16 2.00 -7.02
N GLN A 510 -14.84 1.17 -7.82
CA GLN A 510 -16.04 1.57 -8.55
C GLN A 510 -17.07 0.43 -8.57
N ARG A 511 -18.34 0.77 -8.66
CA ARG A 511 -19.45 -0.12 -9.08
C ARG A 511 -19.49 -1.48 -8.38
N SER A 512 -19.18 -1.54 -7.09
CA SER A 512 -19.42 -2.76 -6.29
C SER A 512 -20.92 -2.98 -6.11
N GLY A 513 -21.32 -4.19 -5.74
CA GLY A 513 -22.73 -4.52 -5.53
C GLY A 513 -23.51 -4.75 -6.82
N ARG A 514 -22.84 -5.00 -7.96
CA ARG A 514 -23.47 -5.16 -9.28
C ARG A 514 -24.61 -6.19 -9.31
N LEU A 515 -24.48 -7.30 -8.61
CA LEU A 515 -25.46 -8.37 -8.49
C LEU A 515 -26.17 -8.39 -7.12
N ALA A 516 -25.82 -7.48 -6.22
CA ALA A 516 -26.40 -7.44 -4.88
C ALA A 516 -27.80 -6.81 -4.90
N THR A 517 -28.64 -7.23 -3.96
CA THR A 517 -29.91 -6.54 -3.69
C THR A 517 -29.60 -5.19 -3.06
N GLU A 518 -30.21 -4.13 -3.56
CA GLU A 518 -30.02 -2.77 -3.10
C GLU A 518 -30.24 -2.64 -1.58
N GLY A 519 -29.35 -1.93 -0.92
CA GLY A 519 -29.41 -1.70 0.52
C GLY A 519 -29.11 -2.91 1.40
N THR A 520 -28.60 -4.03 0.85
CA THR A 520 -28.09 -5.17 1.63
C THR A 520 -26.63 -4.94 2.03
N VAL A 521 -26.06 -5.82 2.84
CA VAL A 521 -24.63 -5.77 3.20
C VAL A 521 -23.72 -6.05 2.00
N ASP A 522 -24.20 -6.80 1.03
CA ASP A 522 -23.48 -7.12 -0.20
C ASP A 522 -23.41 -5.92 -1.16
N ASP A 523 -24.27 -4.92 -0.93
CA ASP A 523 -24.34 -3.68 -1.70
C ASP A 523 -23.44 -2.59 -1.06
N SER A 524 -22.16 -2.89 -0.93
CA SER A 524 -21.17 -2.00 -0.31
C SER A 524 -19.80 -2.16 -0.98
N HIS A 525 -18.93 -1.17 -0.80
CA HIS A 525 -17.52 -1.32 -1.18
C HIS A 525 -16.77 -2.20 -0.18
N PHE A 526 -16.94 -1.93 1.11
CA PHE A 526 -16.24 -2.61 2.19
C PHE A 526 -17.22 -3.35 3.10
N TYR A 527 -16.79 -4.50 3.58
CA TYR A 527 -17.54 -5.28 4.55
C TYR A 527 -16.64 -5.81 5.68
N LEU A 528 -17.12 -5.70 6.91
CA LEU A 528 -16.45 -6.17 8.11
C LEU A 528 -17.37 -7.10 8.91
N GLU A 529 -16.89 -8.29 9.23
CA GLU A 529 -17.60 -9.26 10.07
C GLU A 529 -16.63 -10.04 10.94
N GLY A 530 -17.04 -10.34 12.18
CA GLY A 530 -16.25 -11.13 13.12
C GLY A 530 -15.18 -10.35 13.86
N ASP A 531 -14.73 -10.90 14.98
CA ASP A 531 -13.76 -10.29 15.87
C ASP A 531 -12.41 -10.08 15.18
N THR A 532 -11.75 -8.98 15.51
CA THR A 532 -10.43 -8.57 14.97
C THR A 532 -10.33 -8.37 13.45
N SER A 533 -11.46 -8.38 12.72
CA SER A 533 -11.48 -8.04 11.29
C SER A 533 -11.13 -6.57 11.08
N SER A 534 -10.26 -6.28 10.11
CA SER A 534 -9.70 -4.95 9.93
C SER A 534 -9.50 -4.59 8.45
N ILE A 535 -9.92 -3.39 8.09
CA ILE A 535 -9.59 -2.76 6.80
C ILE A 535 -8.98 -1.39 7.05
N VAL A 536 -7.79 -1.16 6.53
CA VAL A 536 -7.08 0.13 6.54
C VAL A 536 -7.03 0.67 5.11
N VAL A 537 -7.42 1.93 4.94
CA VAL A 537 -7.58 2.56 3.63
C VAL A 537 -6.77 3.86 3.60
N THR A 538 -5.77 3.95 2.72
CA THR A 538 -4.86 5.11 2.61
C THR A 538 -4.27 5.23 1.20
N PRO A 539 -4.11 6.36 0.62
CA PRO A 539 -5.17 7.10 -0.01
C PRO A 539 -5.92 6.20 -1.00
N THR A 540 -7.20 6.13 -0.90
CA THR A 540 -8.07 5.31 -1.77
C THR A 540 -9.17 6.18 -2.33
N TYR A 541 -9.59 5.89 -3.56
CA TYR A 541 -10.60 6.67 -4.26
C TYR A 541 -11.81 5.79 -4.54
N THR A 542 -12.94 6.04 -3.89
CA THR A 542 -14.22 5.49 -4.31
C THR A 542 -14.94 6.55 -5.12
N THR A 543 -15.25 6.25 -6.37
CA THR A 543 -15.91 7.19 -7.28
C THR A 543 -17.13 6.56 -7.90
N THR A 544 -18.06 7.41 -8.29
CA THR A 544 -19.19 7.00 -9.12
C THR A 544 -18.67 6.58 -10.49
N GLY A 545 -18.92 5.34 -10.89
CA GLY A 545 -18.57 4.84 -12.22
C GLY A 545 -19.66 5.15 -13.26
N ALA A 546 -19.38 4.88 -14.53
CA ALA A 546 -20.41 4.95 -15.56
C ALA A 546 -21.40 3.78 -15.40
N ASN A 547 -22.67 4.03 -15.67
CA ASN A 547 -23.71 2.99 -15.73
C ASN A 547 -23.76 2.40 -17.14
N ASP A 548 -22.72 1.68 -17.53
CA ASP A 548 -22.49 1.17 -18.88
C ASP A 548 -22.48 -0.36 -18.99
N ASP A 549 -22.71 -1.05 -17.87
CA ASP A 549 -22.63 -2.52 -17.79
C ASP A 549 -23.98 -3.23 -17.77
N GLY A 550 -25.07 -2.48 -17.90
CA GLY A 550 -26.42 -3.03 -17.86
C GLY A 550 -26.95 -3.37 -16.45
N SER A 551 -26.16 -3.15 -15.40
CA SER A 551 -26.59 -3.39 -14.02
C SER A 551 -27.57 -2.33 -13.51
N GLY A 552 -27.63 -1.17 -14.15
CA GLY A 552 -28.40 -0.02 -13.70
C GLY A 552 -27.74 0.75 -12.55
N ARG A 553 -26.47 0.41 -12.20
CA ARG A 553 -25.76 0.97 -11.04
C ARG A 553 -24.45 1.65 -11.42
N SER A 554 -24.21 2.81 -10.84
CA SER A 554 -22.94 3.54 -10.95
C SER A 554 -22.10 3.44 -9.68
N SER A 555 -22.69 3.06 -8.55
CA SER A 555 -22.06 2.90 -7.25
C SER A 555 -22.92 1.98 -6.36
N PRO A 556 -22.33 1.36 -5.30
CA PRO A 556 -23.14 0.66 -4.30
C PRO A 556 -23.92 1.65 -3.44
N THR A 557 -24.86 1.14 -2.65
CA THR A 557 -25.59 1.95 -1.68
C THR A 557 -24.68 2.46 -0.54
N TYR A 558 -23.73 1.63 -0.09
CA TYR A 558 -22.88 1.96 1.06
C TYR A 558 -21.39 1.89 0.73
N ILE A 559 -20.60 2.75 1.37
CA ILE A 559 -19.15 2.61 1.42
C ILE A 559 -18.75 1.41 2.28
N LEU A 560 -19.34 1.32 3.48
CA LEU A 560 -19.00 0.32 4.48
C LEU A 560 -20.28 -0.34 5.00
N ALA A 561 -20.27 -1.65 5.06
CA ALA A 561 -21.26 -2.45 5.75
C ALA A 561 -20.60 -3.34 6.81
N THR A 562 -21.33 -3.68 7.85
CA THR A 562 -20.82 -4.57 8.90
C THR A 562 -21.83 -5.64 9.25
N GLY A 563 -21.33 -6.81 9.67
CA GLY A 563 -22.10 -7.94 10.16
C GLY A 563 -21.50 -8.53 11.43
N GLY A 564 -22.05 -9.69 11.86
CA GLY A 564 -21.57 -10.44 13.03
C GLY A 564 -22.04 -9.88 14.37
N SER A 565 -21.38 -10.31 15.45
CA SER A 565 -21.75 -9.96 16.83
C SER A 565 -21.43 -8.51 17.17
N ASN A 566 -22.24 -7.94 18.05
CA ASN A 566 -22.00 -6.60 18.62
C ASN A 566 -20.76 -6.52 19.52
N SER A 567 -20.24 -7.65 19.99
CA SER A 567 -19.03 -7.75 20.80
C SER A 567 -17.74 -7.80 19.98
N ASP A 568 -17.82 -7.99 18.66
CA ASP A 568 -16.65 -8.13 17.80
C ASP A 568 -15.82 -6.85 17.72
N ALA A 569 -14.52 -6.95 17.91
CA ALA A 569 -13.57 -5.83 17.83
C ALA A 569 -13.17 -5.53 16.38
N LYS A 570 -14.16 -5.27 15.51
CA LYS A 570 -13.94 -4.89 14.10
C LYS A 570 -13.35 -3.48 13.96
N SER A 571 -12.47 -3.28 12.97
CA SER A 571 -11.78 -2.01 12.77
C SER A 571 -11.84 -1.54 11.31
N PHE A 572 -12.23 -0.27 11.10
CA PHE A 572 -12.10 0.43 9.83
C PHE A 572 -11.36 1.74 10.04
N ILE A 573 -10.24 1.89 9.33
CA ILE A 573 -9.39 3.08 9.42
C ILE A 573 -9.23 3.64 8.01
N ALA A 574 -9.61 4.90 7.80
CA ALA A 574 -9.44 5.58 6.52
C ALA A 574 -8.79 6.95 6.72
N SER A 575 -7.83 7.28 5.85
CA SER A 575 -7.18 8.59 5.86
C SER A 575 -6.88 9.07 4.45
N ALA A 576 -6.97 10.40 4.25
CA ALA A 576 -6.62 11.09 3.01
C ALA A 576 -7.25 10.45 1.75
N SER A 577 -8.47 9.92 1.86
CA SER A 577 -9.17 9.14 0.83
C SER A 577 -10.39 9.90 0.32
N ASN A 578 -10.83 9.60 -0.90
CA ASN A 578 -12.12 10.02 -1.39
C ASN A 578 -13.12 8.84 -1.23
N LEU A 579 -14.06 8.97 -0.32
CA LEU A 579 -15.09 7.98 -0.03
C LEU A 579 -16.49 8.43 -0.47
N SER A 580 -16.60 9.19 -1.56
CA SER A 580 -17.87 9.71 -2.08
C SER A 580 -18.63 8.77 -3.02
N GLY A 581 -18.06 7.63 -3.38
CA GLY A 581 -18.60 6.71 -4.39
C GLY A 581 -19.72 5.81 -3.86
N TYR A 582 -20.80 6.36 -3.30
CA TYR A 582 -21.99 5.61 -2.85
C TYR A 582 -23.29 6.40 -3.11
N THR A 583 -24.42 5.72 -3.12
CA THR A 583 -25.73 6.30 -3.46
C THR A 583 -26.68 6.44 -2.26
N GLY A 584 -26.42 5.75 -1.16
CA GLY A 584 -27.25 5.77 0.04
C GLY A 584 -27.16 7.08 0.83
N THR A 585 -28.09 7.26 1.76
CA THR A 585 -28.12 8.42 2.68
C THR A 585 -27.15 8.29 3.85
N SER A 586 -26.60 7.13 4.12
CA SER A 586 -25.61 6.83 5.16
C SER A 586 -24.47 6.05 4.54
N TRP A 587 -23.27 6.52 4.72
CA TRP A 587 -22.09 5.84 4.22
C TRP A 587 -21.75 4.53 4.96
N LEU A 588 -22.39 4.29 6.11
CA LEU A 588 -22.24 3.08 6.91
C LEU A 588 -23.60 2.39 7.09
N ARG A 589 -23.71 1.15 6.64
CA ARG A 589 -24.81 0.26 7.03
C ARG A 589 -24.48 -0.45 8.34
N SER A 590 -25.41 -0.36 9.27
CA SER A 590 -25.27 -0.74 10.67
C SER A 590 -24.73 -2.12 10.98
N GLY A 591 -24.00 -2.19 11.98
CA GLY A 591 -23.39 -3.20 12.84
C GLY A 591 -22.44 -2.49 13.77
N VAL A 592 -21.94 -3.18 14.77
CA VAL A 592 -20.98 -2.60 15.72
C VAL A 592 -19.59 -2.58 15.10
N ILE A 593 -18.94 -1.41 15.12
CA ILE A 593 -17.52 -1.26 14.81
C ILE A 593 -16.79 -0.85 16.08
N ALA A 594 -15.81 -1.67 16.49
CA ALA A 594 -15.02 -1.38 17.70
C ALA A 594 -14.07 -0.20 17.51
N SER A 595 -13.54 -0.04 16.30
CA SER A 595 -12.62 1.03 15.95
C SER A 595 -12.98 1.60 14.58
N LEU A 596 -13.56 2.80 14.58
CA LEU A 596 -13.84 3.56 13.36
C LEU A 596 -13.04 4.85 13.42
N SER A 597 -12.06 5.01 12.53
CA SER A 597 -11.26 6.22 12.40
C SER A 597 -11.25 6.66 10.94
N VAL A 598 -11.83 7.82 10.67
CA VAL A 598 -11.87 8.43 9.33
C VAL A 598 -11.36 9.85 9.47
N GLN A 599 -10.28 10.19 8.74
CA GLN A 599 -9.59 11.48 8.89
C GLN A 599 -9.22 12.07 7.52
N GLY A 600 -9.65 13.31 7.29
CA GLY A 600 -9.31 14.04 6.05
C GLY A 600 -9.82 13.35 4.80
N CYS A 601 -10.96 12.67 4.86
CA CYS A 601 -11.57 11.99 3.73
C CYS A 601 -12.69 12.85 3.12
N LEU A 602 -12.81 12.80 1.80
CA LEU A 602 -13.94 13.41 1.09
C LEU A 602 -15.14 12.47 1.07
N GLY A 603 -16.35 13.02 1.07
CA GLY A 603 -17.60 12.27 0.93
C GLY A 603 -18.13 11.64 2.20
N VAL A 604 -17.41 11.70 3.28
CA VAL A 604 -17.79 11.19 4.60
C VAL A 604 -17.32 12.16 5.69
N GLU A 605 -17.99 12.15 6.85
CA GLU A 605 -17.56 12.96 8.00
C GLU A 605 -16.33 12.37 8.67
N ASP A 606 -15.44 13.23 9.18
CA ASP A 606 -14.30 12.80 9.99
C ASP A 606 -14.78 12.16 11.30
N VAL A 607 -14.31 10.95 11.55
CA VAL A 607 -14.59 10.19 12.77
C VAL A 607 -13.28 9.82 13.44
N LYS A 608 -13.12 10.25 14.70
CA LYS A 608 -11.94 9.91 15.51
C LYS A 608 -12.32 8.93 16.62
N ASN A 609 -11.55 7.87 16.74
CA ASN A 609 -11.73 6.90 17.81
C ASN A 609 -10.90 7.29 19.04
N PHE A 610 -11.56 7.77 20.10
CA PHE A 610 -10.93 8.06 21.40
C PHE A 610 -11.21 6.99 22.46
N GLY A 611 -11.56 5.78 22.07
CA GLY A 611 -11.77 4.66 22.98
C GLY A 611 -13.12 4.71 23.71
N LEU A 612 -14.04 5.57 23.34
CA LEU A 612 -15.43 5.53 23.74
C LEU A 612 -16.31 5.16 22.56
N ARG A 613 -17.19 4.19 22.78
CA ARG A 613 -18.24 3.83 21.81
C ARG A 613 -19.49 4.63 22.10
N ARG A 614 -20.19 4.99 21.06
CA ARG A 614 -21.47 5.69 21.14
C ARG A 614 -22.53 4.94 20.36
N ILE A 615 -23.71 4.79 20.93
CA ILE A 615 -24.90 4.23 20.26
C ILE A 615 -25.92 5.35 20.10
N SER A 616 -26.39 5.58 18.88
CA SER A 616 -27.48 6.48 18.56
C SER A 616 -28.43 5.78 17.61
N ASN A 617 -29.73 5.75 17.93
CA ASN A 617 -30.77 5.09 17.12
C ASN A 617 -30.43 3.64 16.70
N GLY A 618 -29.82 2.86 17.59
CA GLY A 618 -29.41 1.47 17.32
C GLY A 618 -28.13 1.31 16.51
N VAL A 619 -27.47 2.41 16.13
CA VAL A 619 -26.17 2.42 15.44
C VAL A 619 -25.08 2.80 16.43
N GLN A 620 -24.03 1.98 16.53
CA GLN A 620 -22.83 2.32 17.32
C GLN A 620 -21.86 3.14 16.46
N TYR A 621 -21.50 4.32 16.95
CA TYR A 621 -20.47 5.15 16.38
C TYR A 621 -19.27 5.20 17.34
N LEU A 622 -18.08 5.27 16.78
CA LEU A 622 -16.86 5.59 17.47
C LEU A 622 -16.45 6.99 17.02
N GLY A 623 -16.58 7.98 17.90
CA GLY A 623 -16.25 9.35 17.54
C GLY A 623 -16.59 10.38 18.62
N ASP A 624 -16.13 11.62 18.41
CA ASP A 624 -16.19 12.72 19.39
C ASP A 624 -17.53 13.42 19.46
N ALA A 625 -18.40 13.27 18.46
CA ALA A 625 -19.61 14.05 18.34
C ALA A 625 -20.81 13.27 17.83
N VAL A 626 -21.97 13.58 18.35
CA VAL A 626 -23.30 13.22 17.80
C VAL A 626 -23.99 14.49 17.36
N SER A 627 -24.60 14.47 16.20
CA SER A 627 -25.49 15.54 15.77
C SER A 627 -26.79 14.97 15.22
N GLY A 628 -27.89 15.72 15.37
CA GLY A 628 -29.13 15.40 14.69
C GLY A 628 -30.07 14.40 15.37
N LEU A 629 -29.88 14.04 16.66
CA LEU A 629 -30.86 13.24 17.40
C LEU A 629 -32.13 14.03 17.61
N ALA A 630 -33.24 13.54 17.11
CA ALA A 630 -34.53 14.17 17.34
C ALA A 630 -35.10 13.76 18.72
N LEU A 631 -35.57 14.76 19.48
CA LEU A 631 -36.31 14.59 20.72
C LEU A 631 -37.60 15.41 20.62
N SER A 632 -38.73 14.76 20.57
CA SER A 632 -40.02 15.42 20.42
C SER A 632 -41.10 14.82 21.30
N GLY A 633 -41.88 15.68 21.96
CA GLY A 633 -42.97 15.32 22.84
C GLY A 633 -42.56 15.08 24.29
N ALA A 634 -43.40 15.55 25.25
CA ALA A 634 -43.18 15.35 26.67
C ALA A 634 -43.07 13.86 27.03
N GLY A 635 -42.07 13.50 27.85
CA GLY A 635 -41.80 12.12 28.24
C GLY A 635 -40.97 11.31 27.26
N ASN A 636 -40.76 11.76 26.01
CA ASN A 636 -39.87 11.08 25.08
C ASN A 636 -38.41 11.23 25.49
N THR A 637 -37.62 10.21 25.16
CA THR A 637 -36.21 10.16 25.53
C THR A 637 -35.31 10.06 24.29
N ALA A 638 -34.16 10.74 24.38
CA ALA A 638 -33.02 10.50 23.48
C ALA A 638 -31.87 9.92 24.30
N THR A 639 -31.38 8.77 23.90
CA THR A 639 -30.37 8.05 24.67
C THR A 639 -29.07 7.97 23.87
N MET A 640 -27.96 8.28 24.52
CA MET A 640 -26.61 8.12 24.00
C MET A 640 -25.84 7.17 24.91
N VAL A 641 -25.15 6.24 24.31
CA VAL A 641 -24.37 5.24 25.05
C VAL A 641 -22.90 5.35 24.71
N PHE A 642 -22.06 5.47 25.73
CA PHE A 642 -20.61 5.50 25.63
C PHE A 642 -20.05 4.24 26.28
N THR A 643 -19.19 3.51 25.58
CA THR A 643 -18.57 2.30 26.09
C THR A 643 -17.05 2.43 26.04
N THR A 644 -16.37 2.11 27.16
CA THR A 644 -14.91 2.03 27.18
C THR A 644 -14.44 0.71 26.60
N THR A 645 -13.33 0.75 25.86
CA THR A 645 -12.61 -0.44 25.45
C THR A 645 -11.27 -0.52 26.18
N PRO A 646 -10.84 -1.71 26.67
CA PRO A 646 -9.51 -1.88 27.23
C PRO A 646 -8.44 -1.48 26.21
N GLN A 647 -7.33 -0.92 26.68
CA GLN A 647 -6.21 -0.58 25.83
C GLN A 647 -5.36 -1.83 25.60
N GLU A 648 -5.39 -2.41 24.40
CA GLU A 648 -4.63 -3.63 24.08
C GLU A 648 -3.11 -3.43 23.93
N LEU A 649 -2.64 -2.19 23.80
CA LEU A 649 -1.27 -1.88 23.36
C LEU A 649 -0.28 -1.58 24.47
N SER A 650 -0.67 -1.47 25.73
CA SER A 650 0.25 -1.18 26.82
C SER A 650 0.06 -2.14 27.98
N ARG A 651 0.93 -3.13 28.08
CA ARG A 651 0.97 -4.09 29.20
C ARG A 651 1.34 -3.47 30.56
N TYR A 652 1.68 -2.18 30.61
CA TYR A 652 2.34 -1.58 31.78
C TYR A 652 1.90 -0.16 32.15
N SER A 653 0.89 0.43 31.50
CA SER A 653 0.42 1.77 31.87
C SER A 653 -1.06 1.80 32.12
N SER A 654 -1.44 2.21 33.34
CA SER A 654 -2.79 2.66 33.65
C SER A 654 -2.92 4.12 33.24
N GLU A 655 -3.87 4.45 32.40
CA GLU A 655 -4.18 5.83 32.04
C GLU A 655 -5.48 6.28 32.72
N LEU A 656 -5.41 7.42 33.35
CA LEU A 656 -6.59 8.15 33.83
C LEU A 656 -6.83 9.32 32.88
N LEU A 657 -7.92 9.26 32.12
CA LEU A 657 -8.29 10.32 31.19
C LEU A 657 -9.48 11.08 31.74
N VAL A 658 -9.37 12.40 31.79
CA VAL A 658 -10.51 13.28 32.04
C VAL A 658 -10.98 13.84 30.68
N ARG A 659 -12.25 13.64 30.38
CA ARG A 659 -12.89 14.15 29.17
C ARG A 659 -14.12 14.95 29.52
N THR A 660 -14.36 16.02 28.81
CA THR A 660 -15.57 16.82 28.99
C THR A 660 -16.62 16.44 27.94
N LEU A 661 -17.75 15.94 28.39
CA LEU A 661 -18.91 15.68 27.53
C LEU A 661 -19.77 16.94 27.47
N GLU A 662 -19.88 17.50 26.28
CA GLU A 662 -20.75 18.64 25.97
C GLU A 662 -21.99 18.16 25.25
N ILE A 663 -23.16 18.51 25.71
CA ILE A 663 -24.45 18.16 25.12
C ILE A 663 -25.23 19.44 24.83
N THR A 664 -25.71 19.58 23.60
CA THR A 664 -26.54 20.70 23.18
C THR A 664 -27.91 20.16 22.77
N ALA A 665 -28.96 20.68 23.37
CA ALA A 665 -30.33 20.44 22.96
C ALA A 665 -30.92 21.74 22.39
N ARG A 666 -31.14 21.76 21.06
CA ARG A 666 -31.63 22.95 20.34
C ARG A 666 -33.07 22.77 19.93
N ASN A 667 -33.91 23.73 20.27
CA ASN A 667 -35.29 23.75 19.77
C ASN A 667 -35.31 23.91 18.26
N ASN A 668 -36.15 23.13 17.59
CA ASN A 668 -36.25 23.09 16.12
C ASN A 668 -37.04 24.25 15.50
N THR A 669 -37.57 25.17 16.34
CA THR A 669 -38.28 26.36 15.88
C THR A 669 -37.38 27.59 15.85
N SER A 670 -37.69 28.58 14.99
CA SER A 670 -36.88 29.76 14.67
C SER A 670 -36.63 30.72 15.84
N THR A 671 -37.27 30.52 17.00
CA THR A 671 -37.14 31.33 18.22
C THR A 671 -36.47 30.56 19.37
N GLY A 672 -35.65 29.58 19.03
CA GLY A 672 -35.30 28.48 19.88
C GLY A 672 -34.37 28.79 21.05
N SER A 673 -34.77 28.36 22.23
CA SER A 673 -33.87 28.17 23.37
C SER A 673 -32.90 27.00 23.10
N VAL A 674 -31.63 27.20 23.45
CA VAL A 674 -30.61 26.14 23.41
C VAL A 674 -30.27 25.80 24.86
N ALA A 675 -30.39 24.53 25.21
CA ALA A 675 -29.85 24.00 26.44
C ALA A 675 -28.48 23.39 26.19
N TYR A 676 -27.51 23.76 26.98
CA TYR A 676 -26.15 23.23 26.88
C TYR A 676 -25.75 22.62 28.22
N TYR A 677 -25.23 21.41 28.18
CA TYR A 677 -24.72 20.69 29.33
C TYR A 677 -23.25 20.39 29.13
N SER A 678 -22.47 20.53 30.18
CA SER A 678 -21.07 20.12 30.19
C SER A 678 -20.83 19.28 31.46
N VAL A 679 -20.23 18.11 31.29
CA VAL A 679 -19.92 17.19 32.40
C VAL A 679 -18.58 16.55 32.20
N ASN A 680 -17.78 16.42 33.25
CA ASN A 680 -16.52 15.70 33.20
C ASN A 680 -16.76 14.19 33.37
N LEU A 681 -16.18 13.43 32.48
CA LEU A 681 -16.10 11.98 32.55
C LEU A 681 -14.67 11.60 32.95
N ILE A 682 -14.53 10.76 33.94
CA ILE A 682 -13.26 10.16 34.34
C ILE A 682 -13.23 8.76 33.76
N ILE A 683 -12.29 8.50 32.87
CA ILE A 683 -12.16 7.22 32.18
C ILE A 683 -10.85 6.60 32.64
N SER A 684 -10.92 5.49 33.36
CA SER A 684 -9.75 4.68 33.66
C SER A 684 -9.56 3.63 32.59
N ARG A 685 -8.35 3.51 32.08
CA ARG A 685 -7.92 2.48 31.15
C ARG A 685 -6.81 1.68 31.79
N GLU A 686 -7.14 0.53 32.32
CA GLU A 686 -6.17 -0.45 32.79
C GLU A 686 -6.14 -1.65 31.84
N TYR A 687 -5.02 -2.35 31.78
CA TYR A 687 -4.94 -3.62 31.05
C TYR A 687 -6.02 -4.58 31.56
N ALA A 688 -6.89 -5.02 30.67
CA ALA A 688 -8.05 -5.87 30.93
C ALA A 688 -9.20 -5.25 31.74
N SER A 689 -9.10 -4.03 32.23
CA SER A 689 -10.22 -3.33 32.84
C SER A 689 -10.29 -1.86 32.38
N ALA A 690 -11.48 -1.42 32.02
CA ALA A 690 -11.74 -0.04 31.71
C ALA A 690 -13.04 0.37 32.40
N ALA A 691 -13.06 1.48 33.10
CA ALA A 691 -14.22 1.98 33.79
C ALA A 691 -14.50 3.44 33.48
N ILE A 692 -15.78 3.82 33.48
CA ILE A 692 -16.25 5.18 33.34
C ILE A 692 -16.81 5.62 34.70
N ALA A 693 -16.44 6.81 35.12
CA ALA A 693 -17.10 7.52 36.19
C ALA A 693 -17.59 8.89 35.72
N VAL A 694 -18.74 9.31 36.17
CA VAL A 694 -19.30 10.64 35.92
C VAL A 694 -19.05 11.52 37.16
N ASP A 695 -18.34 12.62 36.97
CA ASP A 695 -18.24 13.64 38.01
C ASP A 695 -19.52 14.47 37.99
N THR A 696 -20.50 14.01 38.74
CA THR A 696 -21.80 14.69 38.85
C THR A 696 -21.69 16.10 39.45
N ALA A 697 -20.63 16.40 40.21
CA ALA A 697 -20.37 17.74 40.76
C ALA A 697 -19.87 18.71 39.67
N SER A 698 -19.35 18.20 38.55
CA SER A 698 -18.88 19.02 37.44
C SER A 698 -19.99 19.38 36.43
N VAL A 699 -21.21 18.88 36.60
CA VAL A 699 -22.31 19.17 35.67
C VAL A 699 -22.59 20.67 35.65
N ARG A 700 -22.36 21.27 34.49
CA ARG A 700 -22.66 22.68 34.23
C ARG A 700 -23.80 22.75 33.22
N THR A 701 -24.77 23.61 33.55
CA THR A 701 -25.95 23.82 32.72
C THR A 701 -26.01 25.27 32.28
N PHE A 702 -26.16 25.48 30.98
CA PHE A 702 -26.30 26.80 30.39
C PHE A 702 -27.60 26.81 29.57
N ALA A 703 -28.38 27.84 29.67
CA ALA A 703 -29.57 28.02 28.86
C ALA A 703 -29.58 29.41 28.25
N THR A 704 -30.00 29.53 26.98
CA THR A 704 -30.30 30.84 26.39
C THR A 704 -31.74 31.22 26.73
N VAL A 705 -31.93 32.39 27.27
CA VAL A 705 -33.24 33.03 27.39
C VAL A 705 -33.54 33.79 26.11
N SER A 706 -34.78 33.77 25.68
CA SER A 706 -35.31 34.52 24.53
C SER A 706 -34.79 35.97 24.53
N GLY A 707 -33.94 36.30 23.52
CA GLY A 707 -33.31 37.62 23.42
C GLY A 707 -31.79 37.64 23.25
N GLY A 708 -31.14 36.48 23.15
CA GLY A 708 -29.72 36.39 22.75
C GLY A 708 -28.67 36.56 23.84
N THR A 709 -29.06 36.61 25.11
CA THR A 709 -28.13 36.72 26.25
C THR A 709 -27.89 35.36 26.89
N TRP A 710 -26.62 34.93 27.00
CA TRP A 710 -26.22 33.71 27.70
C TRP A 710 -26.21 33.96 29.21
N GLY A 711 -26.91 33.13 29.97
CA GLY A 711 -26.88 33.14 31.43
C GLY A 711 -26.49 31.77 31.98
N ILE A 712 -25.67 31.74 33.03
CA ILE A 712 -25.46 30.53 33.83
C ILE A 712 -26.67 30.44 34.79
N THR A 713 -27.48 29.39 34.64
CA THR A 713 -28.52 29.10 35.60
C THR A 713 -28.16 27.82 36.37
N SER A 714 -28.28 27.88 37.69
CA SER A 714 -28.18 26.69 38.56
C SER A 714 -29.45 25.82 38.52
N ALA A 715 -30.45 26.21 37.73
CA ALA A 715 -31.69 25.47 37.52
C ALA A 715 -31.58 24.61 36.25
N SER A 716 -32.17 23.41 36.27
CA SER A 716 -32.35 22.59 35.05
C SER A 716 -32.98 23.44 33.96
N PRO A 717 -32.42 23.37 32.71
CA PRO A 717 -33.01 24.13 31.62
C PRO A 717 -34.48 23.74 31.46
N THR A 718 -35.33 24.69 31.23
CA THR A 718 -36.73 24.45 30.93
C THR A 718 -36.85 23.53 29.72
N GLY A 719 -37.49 22.40 29.91
CA GLY A 719 -37.89 21.52 28.81
C GLY A 719 -37.13 20.22 28.57
N VAL A 720 -35.95 20.02 29.21
CA VAL A 720 -35.20 18.76 29.11
C VAL A 720 -34.56 18.40 30.44
N SER A 721 -34.69 17.14 30.86
CA SER A 721 -33.90 16.58 31.98
C SER A 721 -32.81 15.66 31.48
N LEU A 722 -31.69 15.62 32.21
CA LEU A 722 -30.51 14.81 31.88
C LEU A 722 -30.28 13.79 33.00
N SER A 723 -30.10 12.53 32.65
CA SER A 723 -29.74 11.49 33.59
C SER A 723 -28.58 10.63 33.07
N PHE A 724 -27.83 10.06 34.00
CA PHE A 724 -26.69 9.21 33.73
C PHE A 724 -26.90 7.84 34.39
N ALA A 725 -26.63 6.78 33.66
CA ALA A 725 -26.59 5.41 34.19
C ALA A 725 -25.31 4.72 33.76
N ILE A 726 -24.61 4.12 34.70
CA ILE A 726 -23.39 3.32 34.42
C ILE A 726 -23.76 1.85 34.58
N SER A 727 -23.30 1.03 33.63
CA SER A 727 -23.49 -0.42 33.69
C SER A 727 -22.79 -1.02 34.92
N SER A 728 -23.28 -2.20 35.39
CA SER A 728 -22.75 -2.85 36.58
C SER A 728 -21.26 -3.23 36.47
N ASP A 729 -20.73 -3.39 35.24
CA ASP A 729 -19.31 -3.62 34.97
C ASP A 729 -18.48 -2.33 34.82
N GLY A 730 -19.08 -1.16 34.99
CA GLY A 730 -18.44 0.13 34.89
C GLY A 730 -18.02 0.57 33.49
N LYS A 731 -18.30 -0.21 32.47
CA LYS A 731 -17.76 0.00 31.11
C LYS A 731 -18.65 0.82 30.21
N THR A 732 -19.93 0.91 30.52
CA THR A 732 -20.90 1.60 29.67
C THR A 732 -21.58 2.73 30.44
N LEU A 733 -21.54 3.92 29.88
CA LEU A 733 -22.28 5.09 30.34
C LEU A 733 -23.46 5.32 29.42
N THR A 734 -24.65 5.30 29.95
CA THR A 734 -25.87 5.69 29.26
C THR A 734 -26.25 7.12 29.70
N VAL A 735 -26.34 8.01 28.74
CA VAL A 735 -26.76 9.39 28.92
C VAL A 735 -28.17 9.53 28.34
N THR A 736 -29.15 9.83 29.14
CA THR A 736 -30.54 9.95 28.71
C THR A 736 -31.02 11.40 28.89
N LEU A 737 -31.51 11.99 27.82
CA LEU A 737 -32.24 13.25 27.84
C LEU A 737 -33.73 12.95 27.73
N THR A 738 -34.52 13.47 28.62
CA THR A 738 -35.99 13.32 28.62
C THR A 738 -36.62 14.68 28.37
N ALA A 739 -37.50 14.76 27.39
CA ALA A 739 -38.28 15.98 27.15
C ALA A 739 -39.32 16.16 28.24
N ILE A 740 -39.33 17.34 28.82
CA ILE A 740 -40.30 17.72 29.88
C ILE A 740 -41.51 18.42 29.25
N ASP A 741 -41.35 19.00 28.08
CA ASP A 741 -42.39 19.72 27.34
C ASP A 741 -42.64 19.12 25.94
N SER A 742 -43.58 19.66 25.19
CA SER A 742 -43.96 19.22 23.86
C SER A 742 -43.05 19.73 22.73
N ALA A 743 -42.00 20.50 23.04
CA ALA A 743 -41.16 21.09 22.03
C ALA A 743 -40.26 20.07 21.36
N SER A 744 -40.18 20.13 20.04
CA SER A 744 -39.24 19.28 19.24
C SER A 744 -37.84 19.89 19.31
N ARG A 745 -36.84 19.05 19.63
CA ARG A 745 -35.43 19.44 19.76
C ARG A 745 -34.52 18.56 18.93
N VAL A 746 -33.44 19.17 18.50
CA VAL A 746 -32.30 18.46 17.92
C VAL A 746 -31.17 18.42 18.92
N ILE A 747 -30.70 17.23 19.24
CA ILE A 747 -29.63 17.00 20.20
C ILE A 747 -28.32 16.73 19.48
N SER A 748 -27.28 17.40 19.95
CA SER A 748 -25.91 17.17 19.57
C SER A 748 -25.07 16.96 20.82
N ALA A 749 -24.12 16.02 20.79
CA ALA A 749 -23.17 15.82 21.87
C ALA A 749 -21.76 15.75 21.32
N LYS A 750 -20.80 16.26 22.07
CA LYS A 750 -19.40 16.25 21.73
C LYS A 750 -18.56 15.91 22.96
N LEU A 751 -17.62 15.00 22.77
CA LEU A 751 -16.62 14.67 23.77
C LEU A 751 -15.34 15.47 23.47
N ARG A 752 -14.89 16.27 24.43
CA ARG A 752 -13.66 17.06 24.34
C ARG A 752 -12.54 16.41 25.15
N ALA A 753 -11.32 16.58 24.64
CA ALA A 753 -10.09 16.12 25.29
C ALA A 753 -9.84 16.86 26.60
#